data_2ba7a1956c2f33d46ef08c5cb1a8ea75
#
_entry.id   2ba7a1956c2f33d46ef08c5cb1a8ea75
#
_cell.length_a   1.000
_cell.length_b   1.000
_cell.length_c   1.000
_cell.angle_alpha   90.00
_cell.angle_beta   90.00
_cell.angle_gamma   90.00
#
_symmetry.space_group_name_H-M   'P 1'
#
loop_
_entity.id
_entity.type
_entity.pdbx_description
1 polymer ?
#
loop_
_entity_poly.entity_id
_entity_poly.type
_entity_poly.pdbx_seq_one_letter_code
_entity_poly.pdbx_strand_id
1 'polypeptide(L)'
;MREVSGIARAVACGAMLVVCSASRAGEKFPWRGFMLDEARHFFGKAAVIECLDEMKRNDLNVFHWHLTDDQGWRLDLPSFPELVKFGSRRVASPPYGSDSGEDGVPYGPHFYTSDDVHEVLVAARTRGIDVVPEIEMPGHIRALLAAHPEFACEPQAITSGAWTQFGVCKDVLCLGNDDAVEYCGRVLDEVTRIFPGTFIHIGGDECPTNRWASCGKCRARMMREGLGSLRELQAWFTGRMAWRLAANGRRAVVWDEALFSGSLPPGVVIQCWRSRSVDALAVVTNGHDVIMSPSRQTYFTLPEYRSDNSKYRWREWVMRDRHASLPNAKLRRFDPNEDVPEAYRARVLGGECCAWSEAIRDVGELRYKCLSRLPAFAEAIGRDRRTGEVRLFDESPEAKTRRLAWWTDARFGMFIHFGLYSLPARGEWIRTRERMSDAHYRRYFDRFDPDLLDMRDWARRARTAGMRYAVLTAKHHDGFCLFDSAHTDFKSPRTPCGRDLVREFVEAFRAEGLRVGLYYSLKDWNHPDFTVDGLHPRRPPDKGLQGVHADDAEYDRLNVRRDMARYRRYMKDQVRELLTNYGKIDILWLDYSYPSETERQGKGRDDWDSVGLLRLVRMLQPQVIVNDRLDLNTTVDGWDFLTTEARQVTAWPMRVGRRVPWETCHALAAFFGYHRDETGFKTPFQLIDLLVDTVSKGGNTLINVAPTGRGEFDGRTTTRLEALGRWMRANGAAIYGCTAAPESLVPPPFSRLTYDPAHRRLYLHLMTYPYRRLPVAFADRIRFARFLHDGSEISITKGALVLPPTRPDVEVPVIACDLSSLP
;
A
#
# COMPACT_ATOMS: atom_id res chain seq x y z
N MET A 1 -16.12 31.37 70.34
CA MET A 1 -17.57 31.60 70.05
C MET A 1 -17.74 31.90 68.60
N ARG A 2 -18.51 31.02 67.89
CA ARG A 2 -19.20 31.18 66.60
C ARG A 2 -18.26 31.44 65.38
N GLU A 3 -17.97 30.43 64.58
CA GLU A 3 -18.69 29.91 63.42
C GLU A 3 -19.16 31.02 62.42
N VAL A 4 -18.54 31.05 61.24
CA VAL A 4 -19.18 31.25 59.95
C VAL A 4 -18.54 30.35 58.90
N SER A 5 -19.35 29.47 58.39
CA SER A 5 -19.06 28.53 57.29
C SER A 5 -19.05 29.24 55.96
N GLY A 6 -18.08 28.92 55.11
CA GLY A 6 -18.01 29.31 53.71
C GLY A 6 -17.84 28.11 52.80
N ILE A 7 -18.88 27.86 52.03
CA ILE A 7 -19.11 26.72 51.14
C ILE A 7 -18.09 26.73 49.98
N ALA A 8 -17.20 25.77 49.98
CA ALA A 8 -16.38 25.42 48.77
C ALA A 8 -17.16 24.42 47.92
N ARG A 9 -17.63 24.82 46.75
CA ARG A 9 -18.18 23.92 45.75
C ARG A 9 -17.03 23.17 45.07
N ALA A 10 -16.89 21.89 45.38
CA ALA A 10 -16.10 20.94 44.66
C ALA A 10 -16.78 20.64 43.32
N VAL A 11 -16.13 20.92 42.20
CA VAL A 11 -16.49 20.42 40.89
C VAL A 11 -15.90 19.01 40.80
N ALA A 12 -16.77 18.01 40.91
CA ALA A 12 -16.42 16.62 40.68
C ALA A 12 -16.18 16.40 39.17
N CYS A 13 -14.93 16.21 38.79
CA CYS A 13 -14.58 15.62 37.50
C CYS A 13 -14.99 14.14 37.52
N GLY A 14 -16.08 13.80 36.84
CA GLY A 14 -16.51 12.43 36.63
C GLY A 14 -15.55 11.72 35.70
N ALA A 15 -14.60 10.95 36.25
CA ALA A 15 -13.85 9.95 35.50
C ALA A 15 -14.82 8.83 35.12
N MET A 16 -15.27 8.83 33.89
CA MET A 16 -16.03 7.74 33.32
C MET A 16 -15.06 6.58 33.05
N LEU A 17 -15.06 5.61 33.95
CA LEU A 17 -14.42 4.29 33.74
C LEU A 17 -15.15 3.61 32.57
N VAL A 18 -14.58 3.69 31.38
CA VAL A 18 -14.99 2.85 30.27
C VAL A 18 -14.44 1.46 30.53
N VAL A 19 -15.34 0.56 30.93
CA VAL A 19 -15.09 -0.88 30.98
C VAL A 19 -14.76 -1.33 29.54
N CYS A 20 -13.52 -1.74 29.32
CA CYS A 20 -13.07 -2.30 28.06
C CYS A 20 -13.78 -3.63 27.78
N SER A 21 -14.84 -3.59 26.98
CA SER A 21 -15.27 -4.73 26.19
C SER A 21 -14.35 -4.84 24.98
N ALA A 22 -13.58 -5.91 24.92
CA ALA A 22 -12.62 -6.19 23.84
C ALA A 22 -13.36 -6.48 22.53
N SER A 23 -13.65 -5.45 21.74
CA SER A 23 -13.84 -5.59 20.29
C SER A 23 -12.49 -5.39 19.61
N ARG A 24 -12.03 -6.40 18.87
CA ARG A 24 -10.72 -6.46 18.19
C ARG A 24 -10.73 -5.69 16.86
N ALA A 25 -11.39 -4.55 16.77
CA ALA A 25 -11.18 -3.60 15.69
C ALA A 25 -9.99 -2.71 16.07
N GLY A 26 -9.03 -2.53 15.16
CA GLY A 26 -7.88 -1.64 15.38
C GLY A 26 -8.33 -0.22 15.69
N GLU A 27 -7.56 0.52 16.50
CA GLU A 27 -7.86 1.90 16.85
C GLU A 27 -7.50 2.82 15.66
N LYS A 28 -8.52 3.44 15.04
CA LYS A 28 -8.31 4.37 13.92
C LYS A 28 -7.83 5.73 14.41
N PHE A 29 -7.08 6.44 13.53
CA PHE A 29 -6.80 7.84 13.79
C PHE A 29 -8.09 8.67 13.85
N PRO A 30 -8.26 9.54 14.86
CA PRO A 30 -9.43 10.39 14.97
C PRO A 30 -9.54 11.43 13.85
N TRP A 31 -8.42 11.86 13.27
CA TRP A 31 -8.39 12.79 12.14
C TRP A 31 -7.92 12.07 10.87
N ARG A 32 -8.84 11.90 9.93
CA ARG A 32 -8.59 11.35 8.60
C ARG A 32 -9.15 12.35 7.60
N GLY A 33 -8.31 13.38 7.29
CA GLY A 33 -8.73 14.61 6.65
C GLY A 33 -8.49 14.67 5.14
N PHE A 34 -9.34 15.46 4.49
CA PHE A 34 -9.13 15.94 3.12
C PHE A 34 -9.42 17.44 3.10
N MET A 35 -8.43 18.23 2.65
CA MET A 35 -8.55 19.68 2.49
C MET A 35 -8.83 20.04 1.02
N LEU A 36 -9.77 20.95 0.79
CA LEU A 36 -10.08 21.53 -0.50
C LEU A 36 -9.92 23.05 -0.46
N ASP A 37 -9.02 23.57 -1.30
CA ASP A 37 -8.84 25.00 -1.52
C ASP A 37 -9.87 25.52 -2.54
N GLU A 38 -10.77 26.38 -2.04
CA GLU A 38 -11.77 27.07 -2.85
C GLU A 38 -11.40 28.55 -3.13
N ALA A 39 -10.35 29.03 -2.45
CA ALA A 39 -9.95 30.43 -2.55
C ALA A 39 -9.25 30.75 -3.87
N ARG A 40 -8.32 29.88 -4.32
CA ARG A 40 -7.58 30.08 -5.60
C ARG A 40 -8.47 29.79 -6.80
N HIS A 41 -9.14 28.62 -6.80
CA HIS A 41 -10.21 28.27 -7.76
C HIS A 41 -11.44 27.76 -7.02
N PHE A 42 -12.61 28.21 -7.45
CA PHE A 42 -13.89 27.90 -6.83
C PHE A 42 -14.61 26.79 -7.60
N PHE A 43 -14.97 25.72 -6.93
CA PHE A 43 -15.62 24.55 -7.55
C PHE A 43 -17.13 24.54 -7.32
N GLY A 44 -17.60 25.18 -6.27
CA GLY A 44 -19.02 25.27 -5.93
C GLY A 44 -19.58 24.04 -5.19
N LYS A 45 -20.77 24.22 -4.64
CA LYS A 45 -21.45 23.26 -3.76
C LYS A 45 -21.54 21.83 -4.29
N ALA A 46 -21.85 21.68 -5.59
CA ALA A 46 -21.98 20.34 -6.19
C ALA A 46 -20.66 19.54 -6.14
N ALA A 47 -19.54 20.19 -6.39
CA ALA A 47 -18.23 19.58 -6.32
C ALA A 47 -17.83 19.25 -4.86
N VAL A 48 -18.15 20.12 -3.92
CA VAL A 48 -17.94 19.84 -2.48
C VAL A 48 -18.74 18.60 -2.03
N ILE A 49 -19.99 18.47 -2.44
CA ILE A 49 -20.81 17.30 -2.12
C ILE A 49 -20.21 16.03 -2.75
N GLU A 50 -19.69 16.10 -3.97
CA GLU A 50 -18.96 14.99 -4.60
C GLU A 50 -17.71 14.60 -3.79
N CYS A 51 -16.94 15.58 -3.30
CA CYS A 51 -15.81 15.31 -2.40
C CYS A 51 -16.27 14.60 -1.12
N LEU A 52 -17.36 15.02 -0.50
CA LEU A 52 -17.91 14.37 0.68
C LEU A 52 -18.36 12.92 0.39
N ASP A 53 -18.89 12.64 -0.80
CA ASP A 53 -19.24 11.29 -1.23
C ASP A 53 -17.99 10.39 -1.38
N GLU A 54 -16.93 10.92 -1.99
CA GLU A 54 -15.66 10.20 -2.11
C GLU A 54 -14.99 9.99 -0.75
N MET A 55 -15.02 10.99 0.13
CA MET A 55 -14.52 10.86 1.50
C MET A 55 -15.27 9.76 2.26
N LYS A 56 -16.61 9.72 2.17
CA LYS A 56 -17.42 8.67 2.80
C LYS A 56 -17.10 7.28 2.27
N ARG A 57 -16.92 7.12 0.95
CA ARG A 57 -16.52 5.83 0.33
C ARG A 57 -15.17 5.34 0.85
N ASN A 58 -14.29 6.26 1.21
CA ASN A 58 -12.93 6.00 1.66
C ASN A 58 -12.73 6.12 3.18
N ASP A 59 -13.81 6.20 3.97
CA ASP A 59 -13.75 6.28 5.43
C ASP A 59 -12.94 7.48 5.97
N LEU A 60 -12.89 8.59 5.23
CA LEU A 60 -12.38 9.87 5.71
C LEU A 60 -13.48 10.59 6.49
N ASN A 61 -13.12 11.32 7.55
CA ASN A 61 -14.09 11.87 8.49
C ASN A 61 -13.93 13.36 8.79
N VAL A 62 -12.95 14.03 8.22
CA VAL A 62 -12.74 15.47 8.40
C VAL A 62 -12.59 16.13 7.02
N PHE A 63 -13.51 17.02 6.69
CA PHE A 63 -13.44 17.89 5.52
C PHE A 63 -12.90 19.26 5.95
N HIS A 64 -11.67 19.57 5.57
CA HIS A 64 -11.05 20.86 5.79
C HIS A 64 -11.37 21.75 4.59
N TRP A 65 -12.14 22.82 4.84
CA TRP A 65 -12.68 23.70 3.81
C TRP A 65 -11.93 25.03 3.84
N HIS A 66 -10.95 25.18 2.93
CA HIS A 66 -10.13 26.38 2.82
C HIS A 66 -10.90 27.45 2.04
N LEU A 67 -11.57 28.31 2.78
CA LEU A 67 -12.57 29.26 2.27
C LEU A 67 -12.02 30.64 1.97
N THR A 68 -10.87 31.00 2.52
CA THR A 68 -10.29 32.35 2.36
C THR A 68 -8.80 32.29 2.16
N ASP A 69 -8.30 33.14 1.27
CA ASP A 69 -6.88 33.35 0.99
C ASP A 69 -6.66 34.71 0.29
N ASP A 70 -5.45 35.03 -0.12
CA ASP A 70 -5.12 36.26 -0.86
C ASP A 70 -5.97 36.45 -2.13
N GLN A 71 -6.32 35.33 -2.81
CA GLN A 71 -6.98 35.33 -4.11
C GLN A 71 -8.50 35.27 -4.03
N GLY A 72 -9.07 35.06 -2.83
CA GLY A 72 -10.51 35.00 -2.71
C GLY A 72 -11.05 34.83 -1.30
N TRP A 73 -12.17 35.48 -1.04
CA TRP A 73 -13.02 35.28 0.12
C TRP A 73 -14.30 34.56 -0.34
N ARG A 74 -14.55 33.32 0.14
CA ARG A 74 -15.59 32.45 -0.39
C ARG A 74 -16.79 32.24 0.55
N LEU A 75 -16.84 32.90 1.68
CA LEU A 75 -17.87 32.72 2.70
C LEU A 75 -18.72 33.99 2.86
N ASP A 76 -20.01 33.91 2.59
CA ASP A 76 -20.97 35.00 2.92
C ASP A 76 -21.25 35.02 4.43
N LEU A 77 -20.86 36.10 5.03
CA LEU A 77 -21.12 36.40 6.43
C LEU A 77 -22.11 37.57 6.51
N PRO A 78 -23.37 37.35 6.97
CA PRO A 78 -24.40 38.39 7.00
C PRO A 78 -24.01 39.68 7.72
N SER A 79 -23.18 39.62 8.76
CA SER A 79 -22.69 40.81 9.47
C SER A 79 -21.50 41.51 8.75
N PHE A 80 -20.96 40.92 7.68
CA PHE A 80 -19.77 41.39 6.98
C PHE A 80 -19.92 41.28 5.44
N PRO A 81 -21.01 41.84 4.84
CA PRO A 81 -21.32 41.68 3.42
C PRO A 81 -20.26 42.28 2.50
N GLU A 82 -19.44 43.21 2.98
CA GLU A 82 -18.32 43.79 2.24
C GLU A 82 -17.25 42.79 1.92
N LEU A 83 -17.06 41.74 2.70
CA LEU A 83 -16.04 40.70 2.45
C LEU A 83 -16.32 39.96 1.14
N VAL A 84 -17.56 39.53 0.87
CA VAL A 84 -17.91 38.93 -0.42
C VAL A 84 -18.04 39.98 -1.52
N LYS A 85 -18.49 41.18 -1.21
CA LYS A 85 -18.60 42.27 -2.21
C LYS A 85 -17.27 42.59 -2.88
N PHE A 86 -16.19 42.66 -2.12
CA PHE A 86 -14.85 43.02 -2.61
C PHE A 86 -13.91 41.83 -2.76
N GLY A 87 -13.94 40.85 -1.81
CA GLY A 87 -12.99 39.76 -1.76
C GLY A 87 -13.37 38.54 -2.62
N SER A 88 -14.62 38.41 -3.09
CA SER A 88 -15.03 37.24 -3.89
C SER A 88 -14.57 37.29 -5.35
N ARG A 89 -13.93 38.36 -5.78
CA ARG A 89 -13.53 38.60 -7.18
C ARG A 89 -12.12 39.14 -7.28
N ARG A 90 -11.47 38.86 -8.41
CA ARG A 90 -10.19 39.45 -8.81
C ARG A 90 -10.19 39.81 -10.29
N VAL A 91 -9.39 40.80 -10.68
CA VAL A 91 -9.38 41.37 -12.05
C VAL A 91 -8.73 40.46 -13.08
N ALA A 92 -7.86 39.54 -12.65
CA ALA A 92 -7.18 38.57 -13.48
C ALA A 92 -6.69 37.39 -12.61
N SER A 93 -6.22 36.33 -13.28
CA SER A 93 -5.51 35.21 -12.65
C SER A 93 -4.19 34.97 -13.37
N PRO A 94 -3.21 34.24 -12.78
CA PRO A 94 -2.07 33.76 -13.56
C PRO A 94 -2.50 32.86 -14.70
N PRO A 95 -1.76 32.83 -15.82
CA PRO A 95 -1.99 31.87 -16.88
C PRO A 95 -1.90 30.43 -16.36
N TYR A 96 -2.69 29.53 -16.95
CA TYR A 96 -2.79 28.13 -16.47
C TYR A 96 -1.43 27.43 -16.36
N GLY A 97 -1.13 26.95 -15.15
CA GLY A 97 0.14 26.28 -14.81
C GLY A 97 1.27 27.24 -14.42
N SER A 98 1.04 28.56 -14.45
CA SER A 98 1.96 29.57 -13.96
C SER A 98 1.54 30.09 -12.57
N ASP A 99 2.50 30.58 -11.81
CA ASP A 99 2.25 31.22 -10.50
C ASP A 99 2.18 32.75 -10.62
N SER A 100 2.60 33.30 -11.74
CA SER A 100 2.70 34.75 -11.98
C SER A 100 2.23 35.15 -13.37
N GLY A 101 2.03 36.46 -13.56
CA GLY A 101 1.46 37.03 -14.76
C GLY A 101 -0.05 37.18 -14.64
N GLU A 102 -0.69 37.68 -15.68
CA GLU A 102 -2.13 37.92 -15.72
C GLU A 102 -2.71 37.42 -17.04
N ASP A 103 -3.80 36.66 -16.98
CA ASP A 103 -4.53 36.16 -18.14
C ASP A 103 -5.49 37.21 -18.73
N GLY A 104 -5.67 38.33 -18.05
CA GLY A 104 -6.59 39.40 -18.44
C GLY A 104 -8.07 39.06 -18.30
N VAL A 105 -8.42 37.96 -17.65
CA VAL A 105 -9.81 37.49 -17.48
C VAL A 105 -10.28 37.72 -16.05
N PRO A 106 -11.31 38.53 -15.80
CA PRO A 106 -11.89 38.69 -14.48
C PRO A 106 -12.40 37.36 -13.93
N TYR A 107 -12.15 37.12 -12.64
CA TYR A 107 -12.55 35.91 -11.94
C TYR A 107 -13.53 36.22 -10.80
N GLY A 108 -14.72 35.64 -10.86
CA GLY A 108 -15.78 35.83 -9.87
C GLY A 108 -16.85 36.86 -10.26
N PRO A 109 -17.83 37.21 -9.38
CA PRO A 109 -17.81 36.84 -7.95
C PRO A 109 -18.12 35.35 -7.72
N HIS A 110 -17.35 34.73 -6.82
CA HIS A 110 -17.54 33.35 -6.44
C HIS A 110 -17.52 33.24 -4.91
N PHE A 111 -18.60 32.76 -4.31
CA PHE A 111 -18.73 32.55 -2.87
C PHE A 111 -19.89 31.61 -2.57
N TYR A 112 -19.93 31.08 -1.38
CA TYR A 112 -21.01 30.28 -0.81
C TYR A 112 -21.96 31.17 -0.05
N THR A 113 -23.25 31.10 -0.37
CA THR A 113 -24.32 31.71 0.44
C THR A 113 -24.53 30.95 1.74
N SER A 114 -25.21 31.56 2.70
CA SER A 114 -25.57 30.87 3.94
C SER A 114 -26.35 29.57 3.68
N ASP A 115 -27.21 29.53 2.65
CA ASP A 115 -27.99 28.34 2.29
C ASP A 115 -27.05 27.25 1.70
N ASP A 116 -26.09 27.65 0.86
CA ASP A 116 -25.10 26.70 0.32
C ASP A 116 -24.27 26.05 1.44
N VAL A 117 -23.82 26.86 2.39
CA VAL A 117 -23.07 26.36 3.55
C VAL A 117 -23.92 25.41 4.37
N HIS A 118 -25.17 25.77 4.62
CA HIS A 118 -26.11 24.93 5.38
C HIS A 118 -26.29 23.55 4.67
N GLU A 119 -26.52 23.55 3.36
CA GLU A 119 -26.67 22.30 2.60
C GLU A 119 -25.41 21.42 2.66
N VAL A 120 -24.21 22.02 2.55
CA VAL A 120 -22.94 21.30 2.69
C VAL A 120 -22.80 20.71 4.09
N LEU A 121 -23.12 21.47 5.14
CA LEU A 121 -23.04 20.98 6.52
C LEU A 121 -24.01 19.81 6.78
N VAL A 122 -25.24 19.89 6.23
CA VAL A 122 -26.20 18.78 6.30
C VAL A 122 -25.68 17.56 5.55
N ALA A 123 -25.13 17.76 4.35
CA ALA A 123 -24.55 16.67 3.54
C ALA A 123 -23.35 16.01 4.24
N ALA A 124 -22.46 16.77 4.86
CA ALA A 124 -21.32 16.25 5.63
C ALA A 124 -21.80 15.46 6.87
N ARG A 125 -22.72 16.01 7.63
CA ARG A 125 -23.27 15.38 8.84
C ARG A 125 -23.92 14.03 8.53
N THR A 126 -24.70 13.91 7.45
CA THR A 126 -25.32 12.64 7.04
C THR A 126 -24.31 11.58 6.63
N ARG A 127 -23.09 11.97 6.30
CA ARG A 127 -21.97 11.10 5.95
C ARG A 127 -21.04 10.80 7.13
N GLY A 128 -21.28 11.45 8.30
CA GLY A 128 -20.40 11.34 9.46
C GLY A 128 -19.06 12.04 9.27
N ILE A 129 -19.06 13.16 8.55
CA ILE A 129 -17.90 13.98 8.26
C ILE A 129 -18.02 15.31 9.01
N ASP A 130 -16.99 15.66 9.77
CA ASP A 130 -16.86 16.96 10.41
C ASP A 130 -16.29 17.98 9.42
N VAL A 131 -16.84 19.19 9.39
CA VAL A 131 -16.37 20.29 8.55
C VAL A 131 -15.56 21.26 9.39
N VAL A 132 -14.32 21.50 8.95
CA VAL A 132 -13.40 22.47 9.57
C VAL A 132 -13.19 23.62 8.57
N PRO A 133 -13.78 24.78 8.79
CA PRO A 133 -13.54 25.95 7.94
C PRO A 133 -12.16 26.53 8.24
N GLU A 134 -11.47 26.98 7.19
CA GLU A 134 -10.25 27.77 7.32
C GLU A 134 -10.50 29.22 6.92
N ILE A 135 -10.15 30.12 7.86
CA ILE A 135 -10.22 31.56 7.71
C ILE A 135 -8.83 32.12 7.97
N GLU A 136 -8.14 32.45 6.92
CA GLU A 136 -6.74 32.85 6.94
C GLU A 136 -6.51 34.19 7.68
N MET A 137 -5.56 34.13 8.61
CA MET A 137 -5.06 35.34 9.34
C MET A 137 -3.75 35.02 10.09
N PRO A 138 -2.81 35.98 10.27
CA PRO A 138 -2.82 37.36 9.76
C PRO A 138 -2.17 37.53 8.37
N GLY A 139 -1.60 36.45 7.79
CA GLY A 139 -1.16 36.31 6.39
C GLY A 139 -2.28 35.82 5.51
N HIS A 140 -2.03 35.65 4.20
CA HIS A 140 -3.00 35.16 3.20
C HIS A 140 -4.37 35.85 3.26
N ILE A 141 -4.38 37.15 3.58
CA ILE A 141 -5.56 37.91 3.98
C ILE A 141 -5.90 39.04 2.99
N ARG A 142 -5.27 39.06 1.82
CA ARG A 142 -5.41 40.17 0.86
C ARG A 142 -6.85 40.34 0.36
N ALA A 143 -7.66 39.24 0.32
CA ALA A 143 -9.07 39.36 -0.04
C ALA A 143 -9.90 40.11 1.05
N LEU A 144 -9.59 39.98 2.33
CA LEU A 144 -10.19 40.76 3.41
C LEU A 144 -9.70 42.23 3.30
N LEU A 145 -8.40 42.44 3.07
CA LEU A 145 -7.84 43.80 2.91
C LEU A 145 -8.42 44.53 1.70
N ALA A 146 -8.94 43.83 0.69
CA ALA A 146 -9.65 44.44 -0.41
C ALA A 146 -10.96 45.13 0.02
N ALA A 147 -11.61 44.62 1.07
CA ALA A 147 -12.79 45.23 1.70
C ALA A 147 -12.40 46.31 2.73
N HIS A 148 -11.26 46.13 3.38
CA HIS A 148 -10.79 46.96 4.47
C HIS A 148 -9.32 47.37 4.28
N PRO A 149 -8.99 48.24 3.29
CA PRO A 149 -7.60 48.67 3.09
C PRO A 149 -6.97 49.29 4.33
N GLU A 150 -7.75 49.97 5.17
CA GLU A 150 -7.33 50.58 6.44
C GLU A 150 -6.78 49.62 7.49
N PHE A 151 -7.04 48.31 7.32
CA PHE A 151 -6.48 47.26 8.16
C PHE A 151 -5.10 46.80 7.74
N ALA A 152 -4.59 47.24 6.58
CA ALA A 152 -3.23 46.95 6.14
C ALA A 152 -2.23 47.90 6.84
N CYS A 153 -0.94 47.51 6.94
CA CYS A 153 0.12 48.38 7.39
C CYS A 153 0.36 49.55 6.44
N GLU A 154 0.11 49.34 5.15
CA GLU A 154 0.21 50.32 4.08
C GLU A 154 -1.10 50.33 3.26
N PRO A 155 -2.13 51.07 3.73
CA PRO A 155 -3.46 51.06 3.06
C PRO A 155 -3.41 51.44 1.59
N GLN A 156 -2.50 52.36 1.22
CA GLN A 156 -2.31 52.82 -0.18
C GLN A 156 -1.75 51.73 -1.10
N ALA A 157 -1.17 50.67 -0.58
CA ALA A 157 -0.71 49.49 -1.38
C ALA A 157 -1.86 48.60 -1.82
N ILE A 158 -3.04 48.73 -1.21
CA ILE A 158 -4.22 47.93 -1.51
C ILE A 158 -5.00 48.62 -2.63
N THR A 159 -4.65 48.34 -3.88
CA THR A 159 -5.18 49.10 -5.02
C THR A 159 -6.47 48.59 -5.63
N SER A 160 -6.76 47.26 -5.64
CA SER A 160 -8.01 46.74 -6.22
C SER A 160 -8.22 45.27 -5.88
N GLY A 161 -9.43 44.89 -5.41
CA GLY A 161 -9.87 43.51 -5.25
C GLY A 161 -8.91 42.54 -4.56
N ALA A 162 -9.22 41.25 -4.62
CA ALA A 162 -8.32 40.18 -4.19
C ALA A 162 -7.06 40.08 -5.08
N TRP A 163 -6.05 39.38 -4.60
CA TRP A 163 -4.75 39.31 -5.27
C TRP A 163 -4.82 38.51 -6.58
N THR A 164 -4.06 38.92 -7.60
CA THR A 164 -4.10 38.31 -8.92
C THR A 164 -3.00 37.27 -9.17
N GLN A 165 -2.03 37.13 -8.28
CA GLN A 165 -0.94 36.16 -8.38
C GLN A 165 -1.16 34.97 -7.46
N PHE A 166 -0.47 33.85 -7.75
CA PHE A 166 -0.36 32.74 -6.81
C PHE A 166 0.96 32.79 -6.03
N GLY A 167 0.95 32.29 -4.79
CA GLY A 167 2.08 32.37 -3.87
C GLY A 167 1.75 33.25 -2.66
N VAL A 168 2.76 33.91 -2.08
CA VAL A 168 2.68 34.64 -0.81
C VAL A 168 2.56 36.16 -1.05
N CYS A 169 1.43 36.75 -0.67
CA CYS A 169 1.23 38.19 -0.73
C CYS A 169 1.99 38.88 0.41
N LYS A 170 2.59 40.07 0.13
CA LYS A 170 3.33 40.84 1.11
C LYS A 170 2.42 41.63 2.07
N ASP A 171 1.18 41.86 1.65
CA ASP A 171 0.22 42.67 2.39
C ASP A 171 -0.50 41.79 3.42
N VAL A 172 -0.19 42.03 4.67
CA VAL A 172 -0.68 41.30 5.84
C VAL A 172 -1.49 42.23 6.73
N LEU A 173 -2.28 41.65 7.63
CA LEU A 173 -3.04 42.41 8.62
C LEU A 173 -2.10 43.29 9.48
N CYS A 174 -2.48 44.54 9.74
CA CYS A 174 -1.77 45.41 10.65
C CYS A 174 -2.08 45.04 12.11
N LEU A 175 -1.20 44.27 12.74
CA LEU A 175 -1.39 43.82 14.14
C LEU A 175 -1.25 44.93 15.18
N GLY A 176 -0.76 46.10 14.76
CA GLY A 176 -0.75 47.31 15.57
C GLY A 176 -2.09 48.09 15.55
N ASN A 177 -3.03 47.72 14.68
CA ASN A 177 -4.34 48.30 14.56
C ASN A 177 -5.36 47.50 15.42
N ASP A 178 -5.87 48.09 16.50
CA ASP A 178 -6.80 47.46 17.43
C ASP A 178 -8.13 47.10 16.73
N ASP A 179 -8.65 47.96 15.83
CA ASP A 179 -9.88 47.72 15.09
C ASP A 179 -9.73 46.54 14.15
N ALA A 180 -8.57 46.39 13.49
CA ALA A 180 -8.29 45.22 12.59
C ALA A 180 -8.27 43.92 13.39
N VAL A 181 -7.61 43.93 14.55
CA VAL A 181 -7.55 42.72 15.41
C VAL A 181 -8.91 42.35 15.94
N GLU A 182 -9.73 43.34 16.38
CA GLU A 182 -11.07 43.08 16.88
C GLU A 182 -12.03 42.64 15.74
N TYR A 183 -11.86 43.21 14.53
CA TYR A 183 -12.63 42.81 13.37
C TYR A 183 -12.45 41.31 13.07
N CYS A 184 -11.21 40.83 13.02
CA CYS A 184 -10.93 39.40 12.85
C CYS A 184 -11.57 38.55 13.94
N GLY A 185 -11.52 39.00 15.16
CA GLY A 185 -12.22 38.32 16.26
C GLY A 185 -13.73 38.22 16.06
N ARG A 186 -14.41 39.31 15.62
CA ARG A 186 -15.84 39.27 15.31
C ARG A 186 -16.18 38.38 14.12
N VAL A 187 -15.34 38.33 13.12
CA VAL A 187 -15.46 37.40 12.00
C VAL A 187 -15.43 35.95 12.51
N LEU A 188 -14.49 35.60 13.38
CA LEU A 188 -14.43 34.28 13.99
C LEU A 188 -15.65 33.96 14.86
N ASP A 189 -16.20 34.93 15.59
CA ASP A 189 -17.44 34.72 16.37
C ASP A 189 -18.61 34.36 15.47
N GLU A 190 -18.72 34.96 14.27
CA GLU A 190 -19.78 34.61 13.33
C GLU A 190 -19.55 33.24 12.69
N VAL A 191 -18.30 32.94 12.29
CA VAL A 191 -17.91 31.63 11.78
C VAL A 191 -18.25 30.52 12.80
N THR A 192 -18.02 30.73 14.09
CA THR A 192 -18.36 29.74 15.14
C THR A 192 -19.87 29.49 15.30
N ARG A 193 -20.72 30.46 14.92
CA ARG A 193 -22.19 30.27 14.91
C ARG A 193 -22.65 29.45 13.70
N ILE A 194 -21.96 29.59 12.58
CA ILE A 194 -22.30 28.89 11.32
C ILE A 194 -21.78 27.43 11.35
N PHE A 195 -20.53 27.21 11.76
CA PHE A 195 -19.90 25.90 11.76
C PHE A 195 -19.98 25.26 13.16
N PRO A 196 -20.71 24.12 13.29
CA PRO A 196 -20.95 23.49 14.59
C PRO A 196 -19.77 22.64 15.09
N GLY A 197 -18.76 22.39 14.25
CA GLY A 197 -17.60 21.53 14.55
C GLY A 197 -16.73 22.08 15.70
N THR A 198 -15.96 21.20 16.31
CA THR A 198 -15.05 21.56 17.43
C THR A 198 -13.89 22.43 16.96
N PHE A 199 -13.45 22.28 15.72
CA PHE A 199 -12.24 22.88 15.20
C PHE A 199 -12.54 24.00 14.22
N ILE A 200 -11.77 25.09 14.33
CA ILE A 200 -11.71 26.20 13.35
C ILE A 200 -10.26 26.41 13.01
N HIS A 201 -9.92 26.30 11.73
CA HIS A 201 -8.58 26.58 11.25
C HIS A 201 -8.41 28.10 10.99
N ILE A 202 -7.34 28.68 11.47
CA ILE A 202 -7.08 30.14 11.37
C ILE A 202 -5.79 30.45 10.60
N GLY A 203 -5.28 29.48 9.82
CA GLY A 203 -4.11 29.62 8.99
C GLY A 203 -2.82 29.87 9.76
N GLY A 204 -2.12 30.95 9.40
CA GLY A 204 -0.92 31.43 10.09
C GLY A 204 0.39 31.02 9.47
N ASP A 205 0.37 30.35 8.31
CA ASP A 205 1.52 30.01 7.48
C ASP A 205 2.00 31.18 6.65
N GLU A 206 3.22 31.04 6.14
CA GLU A 206 3.87 31.92 5.15
C GLU A 206 3.65 33.41 5.34
N CYS A 207 3.50 33.88 6.61
CA CYS A 207 3.18 35.25 6.92
C CYS A 207 4.42 36.15 6.83
N PRO A 208 4.53 37.07 5.85
CA PRO A 208 5.67 37.98 5.73
C PRO A 208 5.69 39.07 6.79
N THR A 209 6.79 39.24 7.47
CA THR A 209 6.96 40.22 8.53
C THR A 209 7.44 41.60 8.05
N ASN A 210 7.75 41.75 6.78
CA ASN A 210 8.36 42.96 6.21
C ASN A 210 7.51 44.22 6.46
N ARG A 211 6.17 44.13 6.29
CA ARG A 211 5.27 45.27 6.52
C ARG A 211 5.25 45.68 8.00
N TRP A 212 5.28 44.72 8.92
CA TRP A 212 5.32 44.99 10.35
C TRP A 212 6.61 45.66 10.78
N ALA A 213 7.75 45.28 10.17
CA ALA A 213 9.06 45.85 10.48
C ALA A 213 9.12 47.35 10.23
N SER A 214 8.44 47.87 9.21
CA SER A 214 8.36 49.29 8.86
C SER A 214 7.17 50.01 9.53
N CYS A 215 6.16 49.28 10.06
CA CYS A 215 4.95 49.88 10.57
C CYS A 215 5.08 50.40 12.00
N GLY A 216 4.87 51.71 12.20
CA GLY A 216 4.94 52.37 13.52
C GLY A 216 3.92 51.81 14.51
N LYS A 217 2.68 51.48 14.04
CA LYS A 217 1.63 50.88 14.87
C LYS A 217 2.04 49.47 15.37
N CYS A 218 2.61 48.61 14.50
CA CYS A 218 3.04 47.27 14.89
C CYS A 218 4.20 47.33 15.89
N ARG A 219 5.17 48.23 15.69
CA ARG A 219 6.24 48.44 16.67
C ARG A 219 5.74 48.95 18.02
N ALA A 220 4.78 49.88 18.03
CA ALA A 220 4.15 50.35 19.27
C ALA A 220 3.42 49.22 20.00
N ARG A 221 2.74 48.30 19.26
CA ARG A 221 2.15 47.09 19.82
C ARG A 221 3.21 46.22 20.48
N MET A 222 4.29 45.90 19.77
CA MET A 222 5.38 45.10 20.32
C MET A 222 5.92 45.67 21.64
N MET A 223 6.14 46.98 21.69
CA MET A 223 6.58 47.62 22.94
C MET A 223 5.55 47.51 24.06
N ARG A 224 4.26 47.68 23.75
CA ARG A 224 3.16 47.62 24.74
C ARG A 224 2.99 46.22 25.31
N GLU A 225 3.14 45.22 24.50
CA GLU A 225 2.95 43.81 24.87
C GLU A 225 4.26 43.12 25.32
N GLY A 226 5.40 43.86 25.30
CA GLY A 226 6.70 43.31 25.71
C GLY A 226 7.28 42.26 24.76
N LEU A 227 6.97 42.34 23.44
CA LEU A 227 7.37 41.37 22.43
C LEU A 227 8.75 41.72 21.85
N GLY A 228 9.65 40.75 21.85
CA GLY A 228 11.04 40.90 21.41
C GLY A 228 11.27 40.73 19.92
N SER A 229 10.29 40.13 19.20
CA SER A 229 10.43 39.83 17.77
C SER A 229 9.12 39.95 17.00
N LEU A 230 9.21 40.12 15.68
CA LEU A 230 8.03 40.10 14.79
C LEU A 230 7.32 38.75 14.77
N ARG A 231 8.03 37.68 15.05
CA ARG A 231 7.45 36.36 15.21
C ARG A 231 6.61 36.27 16.49
N GLU A 232 7.06 36.85 17.57
CA GLU A 232 6.26 36.93 18.80
C GLU A 232 5.04 37.81 18.61
N LEU A 233 5.08 38.86 17.76
CA LEU A 233 3.90 39.63 17.38
C LEU A 233 2.85 38.76 16.66
N GLN A 234 3.26 37.88 15.76
CA GLN A 234 2.39 36.91 15.13
C GLN A 234 1.80 35.96 16.17
N ALA A 235 2.64 35.38 17.03
CA ALA A 235 2.19 34.47 18.09
C ALA A 235 1.20 35.14 19.07
N TRP A 236 1.43 36.39 19.43
CA TRP A 236 0.51 37.18 20.23
C TRP A 236 -0.90 37.27 19.59
N PHE A 237 -0.95 37.56 18.29
CA PHE A 237 -2.21 37.65 17.54
C PHE A 237 -2.88 36.26 17.46
N THR A 238 -2.15 35.25 17.04
CA THR A 238 -2.67 33.86 16.94
C THR A 238 -3.20 33.38 18.29
N GLY A 239 -2.45 33.64 19.37
CA GLY A 239 -2.89 33.30 20.73
C GLY A 239 -4.17 34.02 21.13
N ARG A 240 -4.33 35.29 20.77
CA ARG A 240 -5.56 36.08 21.06
C ARG A 240 -6.77 35.52 20.31
N MET A 241 -6.61 35.14 19.04
CA MET A 241 -7.66 34.50 18.26
C MET A 241 -8.02 33.10 18.80
N ALA A 242 -7.01 32.33 19.18
CA ALA A 242 -7.21 31.02 19.79
C ALA A 242 -7.97 31.10 21.15
N TRP A 243 -7.65 32.09 21.99
CA TRP A 243 -8.39 32.32 23.24
C TRP A 243 -9.85 32.71 22.97
N ARG A 244 -10.12 33.52 21.93
CA ARG A 244 -11.47 33.88 21.52
C ARG A 244 -12.28 32.68 21.08
N LEU A 245 -11.66 31.81 20.28
CA LEU A 245 -12.30 30.54 19.87
C LEU A 245 -12.55 29.63 21.08
N ALA A 246 -11.59 29.53 22.00
CA ALA A 246 -11.77 28.74 23.23
C ALA A 246 -12.91 29.28 24.13
N ALA A 247 -13.09 30.59 24.21
CA ALA A 247 -14.23 31.22 24.91
C ALA A 247 -15.58 30.85 24.26
N ASN A 248 -15.60 30.56 22.97
CA ASN A 248 -16.76 30.07 22.22
C ASN A 248 -16.85 28.52 22.20
N GLY A 249 -16.06 27.81 23.02
CA GLY A 249 -16.06 26.35 23.09
C GLY A 249 -15.45 25.66 21.88
N ARG A 250 -14.58 26.33 21.12
CA ARG A 250 -13.90 25.84 19.93
C ARG A 250 -12.40 25.68 20.17
N ARG A 251 -11.74 24.84 19.36
CA ARG A 251 -10.29 24.71 19.34
C ARG A 251 -9.73 25.28 18.03
N ALA A 252 -8.72 26.13 18.17
CA ALA A 252 -8.01 26.64 17.02
C ALA A 252 -7.11 25.53 16.42
N VAL A 253 -7.07 25.43 15.08
CA VAL A 253 -6.05 24.73 14.32
C VAL A 253 -5.21 25.77 13.59
N VAL A 254 -3.89 25.60 13.56
CA VAL A 254 -2.96 26.50 12.88
C VAL A 254 -1.87 25.70 12.17
N TRP A 255 -1.32 26.28 11.11
CA TRP A 255 -0.15 25.70 10.46
C TRP A 255 1.08 25.77 11.36
N ASP A 256 2.05 24.88 11.17
CA ASP A 256 3.19 24.64 12.08
C ASP A 256 4.14 25.85 12.23
N GLU A 257 4.10 26.83 11.35
CA GLU A 257 4.88 28.08 11.47
C GLU A 257 4.45 28.94 12.66
N ALA A 258 3.19 28.84 13.06
CA ALA A 258 2.68 29.57 14.23
C ALA A 258 3.38 29.14 15.53
N LEU A 259 3.78 27.85 15.65
CA LEU A 259 4.52 27.33 16.82
C LEU A 259 5.88 27.99 16.97
N PHE A 260 6.60 28.21 15.85
CA PHE A 260 7.94 28.82 15.86
C PHE A 260 7.88 30.33 16.05
N SER A 261 6.71 30.92 16.09
CA SER A 261 6.48 32.34 16.32
C SER A 261 6.46 32.70 17.81
N GLY A 262 6.37 31.73 18.72
CA GLY A 262 6.33 31.95 20.16
C GLY A 262 5.45 30.90 20.88
N SER A 263 5.15 31.11 22.16
CA SER A 263 4.32 30.24 22.96
C SER A 263 2.83 30.41 22.58
N LEU A 264 2.18 29.33 22.17
CA LEU A 264 0.76 29.28 21.89
C LEU A 264 -0.04 28.79 23.12
N PRO A 265 -1.34 29.19 23.24
CA PRO A 265 -2.20 28.71 24.33
C PRO A 265 -2.36 27.19 24.32
N PRO A 266 -2.51 26.53 25.49
CA PRO A 266 -2.86 25.14 25.56
C PRO A 266 -4.15 24.81 24.77
N GLY A 267 -4.19 23.65 24.13
CA GLY A 267 -5.36 23.20 23.36
C GLY A 267 -5.38 23.63 21.90
N VAL A 268 -4.48 24.49 21.46
CA VAL A 268 -4.25 24.75 20.02
C VAL A 268 -3.72 23.48 19.36
N VAL A 269 -4.25 23.13 18.20
CA VAL A 269 -3.80 22.01 17.38
C VAL A 269 -2.89 22.52 16.28
N ILE A 270 -1.78 21.87 16.07
CA ILE A 270 -0.80 22.26 15.05
C ILE A 270 -0.88 21.30 13.85
N GLN A 271 -1.05 21.86 12.65
CA GLN A 271 -1.02 21.11 11.41
C GLN A 271 0.35 21.24 10.77
N CYS A 272 1.09 20.13 10.70
CA CYS A 272 2.46 20.08 10.18
C CYS A 272 2.43 19.80 8.67
N TRP A 273 2.81 20.80 7.86
CA TRP A 273 2.87 20.68 6.40
C TRP A 273 4.30 20.64 5.84
N ARG A 274 5.25 21.18 6.57
CA ARG A 274 6.65 21.16 6.18
C ARG A 274 7.18 19.74 6.32
N SER A 275 7.86 19.22 5.29
CA SER A 275 8.33 17.83 5.23
C SER A 275 9.56 17.58 6.13
N ARG A 276 9.45 17.87 7.41
CA ARG A 276 10.49 17.67 8.43
C ARG A 276 9.90 16.96 9.65
N SER A 277 10.37 15.76 9.91
CA SER A 277 10.03 14.98 11.11
C SER A 277 10.31 15.72 12.45
N VAL A 278 11.28 16.61 12.44
CA VAL A 278 11.64 17.44 13.60
C VAL A 278 10.49 18.32 14.06
N ASP A 279 9.63 18.77 13.14
CA ASP A 279 8.55 19.70 13.46
C ASP A 279 7.46 19.02 14.29
N ALA A 280 7.06 17.79 13.93
CA ALA A 280 6.07 17.03 14.69
C ALA A 280 6.55 16.71 16.12
N LEU A 281 7.80 16.33 16.29
CA LEU A 281 8.38 16.10 17.61
C LEU A 281 8.35 17.36 18.48
N ALA A 282 8.73 18.51 17.91
CA ALA A 282 8.66 19.78 18.61
C ALA A 282 7.23 20.12 19.05
N VAL A 283 6.23 19.89 18.20
CA VAL A 283 4.81 20.11 18.53
C VAL A 283 4.38 19.28 19.74
N VAL A 284 4.59 17.96 19.68
CA VAL A 284 4.09 17.05 20.73
C VAL A 284 4.85 17.21 22.05
N THR A 285 6.14 17.55 22.01
CA THR A 285 6.94 17.82 23.23
C THR A 285 6.56 19.14 23.89
N ASN A 286 6.08 20.11 23.14
CA ASN A 286 5.51 21.36 23.66
C ASN A 286 4.06 21.20 24.17
N GLY A 287 3.50 19.99 24.12
CA GLY A 287 2.20 19.68 24.70
C GLY A 287 1.00 19.93 23.79
N HIS A 288 1.21 20.21 22.49
CA HIS A 288 0.15 20.37 21.51
C HIS A 288 -0.21 19.05 20.83
N ASP A 289 -1.47 18.95 20.38
CA ASP A 289 -1.89 17.88 19.47
C ASP A 289 -1.46 18.24 18.03
N VAL A 290 -1.20 17.22 17.20
CA VAL A 290 -0.68 17.40 15.85
C VAL A 290 -1.53 16.70 14.79
N ILE A 291 -1.70 17.35 13.65
CA ILE A 291 -2.22 16.80 12.40
C ILE A 291 -1.05 16.77 11.41
N MET A 292 -0.86 15.64 10.74
CA MET A 292 0.25 15.46 9.79
C MET A 292 -0.22 15.67 8.35
N SER A 293 0.32 16.69 7.69
CA SER A 293 0.03 17.01 6.27
C SER A 293 1.31 17.31 5.48
N PRO A 294 2.38 16.48 5.59
CA PRO A 294 3.67 16.79 4.99
C PRO A 294 3.56 16.91 3.47
N SER A 295 3.95 18.07 2.93
CA SER A 295 3.70 18.45 1.53
C SER A 295 4.23 17.45 0.50
N ARG A 296 5.36 16.78 0.77
CA ARG A 296 5.94 15.77 -0.14
C ARG A 296 5.28 14.37 -0.03
N GLN A 297 4.35 14.18 0.91
CA GLN A 297 3.70 12.90 1.16
C GLN A 297 2.18 12.96 1.05
N THR A 298 1.57 14.16 1.14
CA THR A 298 0.10 14.30 1.20
C THR A 298 -0.48 15.40 0.31
N TYR A 299 0.35 16.23 -0.38
CA TYR A 299 -0.17 17.29 -1.25
C TYR A 299 -0.45 16.75 -2.65
N PHE A 300 -1.71 16.81 -3.06
CA PHE A 300 -2.15 16.40 -4.40
C PHE A 300 -1.81 17.40 -5.51
N THR A 301 -1.16 18.51 -5.17
CA THR A 301 -0.47 19.38 -6.14
C THR A 301 0.74 18.74 -6.78
N LEU A 302 1.25 17.63 -6.22
CA LEU A 302 2.31 16.84 -6.84
C LEU A 302 1.70 15.81 -7.81
N PRO A 303 2.23 15.65 -9.03
CA PRO A 303 1.76 14.63 -9.98
C PRO A 303 2.02 13.21 -9.45
N GLU A 304 1.20 12.26 -9.87
CA GLU A 304 1.41 10.86 -9.54
C GLU A 304 2.73 10.35 -10.15
N TYR A 305 2.94 10.66 -11.41
CA TYR A 305 4.18 10.37 -12.13
C TYR A 305 4.71 11.64 -12.78
N ARG A 306 6.03 11.79 -12.80
CA ARG A 306 6.68 12.93 -13.42
C ARG A 306 6.44 13.04 -14.93
N SER A 307 6.28 11.90 -15.59
CA SER A 307 5.92 11.77 -17.00
C SER A 307 4.42 11.94 -17.26
N ASP A 308 3.69 12.56 -16.35
CA ASP A 308 2.27 12.83 -16.52
C ASP A 308 2.03 13.81 -17.68
N ASN A 309 1.87 13.26 -18.88
CA ASN A 309 1.52 13.97 -20.11
C ASN A 309 0.00 14.13 -20.27
N SER A 310 -0.76 14.12 -19.17
CA SER A 310 -2.18 14.38 -19.22
C SER A 310 -2.46 15.72 -19.90
N LYS A 311 -3.68 15.91 -20.39
CA LYS A 311 -4.15 17.21 -20.89
C LYS A 311 -4.12 18.32 -19.84
N TYR A 312 -3.87 17.98 -18.57
CA TYR A 312 -3.84 18.88 -17.43
C TYR A 312 -2.42 19.33 -17.11
N ARG A 313 -2.27 20.60 -16.78
CA ARG A 313 -0.99 21.19 -16.39
C ARG A 313 -0.81 21.13 -14.87
N TRP A 314 0.44 21.11 -14.46
CA TRP A 314 0.88 21.23 -13.06
C TRP A 314 1.61 22.56 -12.89
N ARG A 315 1.77 23.02 -11.63
CA ARG A 315 2.51 24.26 -11.36
C ARG A 315 3.95 24.16 -11.90
N GLU A 316 4.46 25.25 -12.42
CA GLU A 316 5.74 25.27 -13.12
C GLU A 316 6.91 24.82 -12.22
N TRP A 317 6.92 25.23 -10.94
CA TRP A 317 7.95 24.82 -10.00
C TRP A 317 7.94 23.30 -9.73
N VAL A 318 6.76 22.68 -9.69
CA VAL A 318 6.60 21.25 -9.54
C VAL A 318 7.24 20.51 -10.71
N MET A 319 7.05 21.02 -11.93
CA MET A 319 7.61 20.41 -13.14
C MET A 319 9.14 20.61 -13.24
N ARG A 320 9.69 21.63 -12.59
CA ARG A 320 11.14 21.85 -12.50
C ARG A 320 11.82 20.95 -11.46
N ASP A 321 11.14 20.61 -10.37
CA ASP A 321 11.67 19.70 -9.34
C ASP A 321 11.57 18.24 -9.77
N ARG A 322 12.71 17.66 -10.16
CA ARG A 322 12.80 16.24 -10.56
C ARG A 322 12.37 15.22 -9.49
N HIS A 323 12.22 15.64 -8.25
CA HIS A 323 11.76 14.82 -7.13
C HIS A 323 10.30 15.09 -6.73
N ALA A 324 9.63 16.02 -7.40
CA ALA A 324 8.26 16.39 -7.12
C ALA A 324 7.29 15.42 -7.79
N SER A 325 7.14 14.23 -7.23
CA SER A 325 6.08 13.28 -7.56
C SER A 325 5.57 12.59 -6.31
N LEU A 326 4.30 12.23 -6.33
CA LEU A 326 3.62 11.54 -5.24
C LEU A 326 2.83 10.34 -5.81
N PRO A 327 3.49 9.25 -6.20
CA PRO A 327 2.83 8.02 -6.63
C PRO A 327 1.92 7.46 -5.53
N ASN A 328 0.85 6.76 -5.93
CA ASN A 328 -0.03 6.07 -5.00
C ASN A 328 0.72 5.09 -4.08
N ALA A 329 1.77 4.45 -4.58
CA ALA A 329 2.64 3.58 -3.78
C ALA A 329 3.35 4.34 -2.64
N LYS A 330 3.80 5.58 -2.89
CA LYS A 330 4.41 6.45 -1.87
C LYS A 330 3.36 6.96 -0.89
N LEU A 331 2.20 7.38 -1.39
CA LEU A 331 1.08 7.86 -0.58
C LEU A 331 0.61 6.80 0.43
N ARG A 332 0.56 5.51 0.03
CA ARG A 332 0.22 4.39 0.94
C ARG A 332 1.23 4.13 2.05
N ARG A 333 2.46 4.64 1.92
CA ARG A 333 3.48 4.51 2.98
C ARG A 333 3.37 5.59 4.04
N PHE A 334 2.60 6.63 3.79
CA PHE A 334 2.41 7.71 4.75
C PHE A 334 1.97 7.16 6.11
N ASP A 335 2.65 7.57 7.17
CA ASP A 335 2.34 7.22 8.55
C ASP A 335 2.36 8.47 9.42
N PRO A 336 1.23 8.92 9.97
CA PRO A 336 1.19 10.07 10.86
C PRO A 336 2.08 9.93 12.10
N ASN A 337 2.43 8.71 12.50
CA ASN A 337 3.32 8.42 13.63
C ASN A 337 4.81 8.33 13.24
N GLU A 338 5.12 8.49 11.94
CA GLU A 338 6.52 8.45 11.51
C GLU A 338 7.36 9.45 12.32
N ASP A 339 8.48 9.00 12.86
CA ASP A 339 9.40 9.80 13.71
C ASP A 339 8.80 10.35 15.03
N VAL A 340 7.57 10.00 15.41
CA VAL A 340 7.00 10.37 16.70
C VAL A 340 7.21 9.24 17.71
N PRO A 341 7.98 9.47 18.80
CA PRO A 341 8.19 8.46 19.85
C PRO A 341 6.88 7.97 20.46
N GLU A 342 6.81 6.69 20.82
CA GLU A 342 5.59 6.03 21.31
C GLU A 342 4.92 6.79 22.45
N ALA A 343 5.70 7.36 23.37
CA ALA A 343 5.20 8.15 24.51
C ALA A 343 4.35 9.37 24.09
N TYR A 344 4.51 9.89 22.88
CA TYR A 344 3.80 11.07 22.39
C TYR A 344 2.74 10.77 21.32
N ARG A 345 2.63 9.53 20.84
CA ARG A 345 1.68 9.16 19.76
C ARG A 345 0.21 9.42 20.13
N ALA A 346 -0.12 9.49 21.40
CA ALA A 346 -1.46 9.89 21.83
C ALA A 346 -1.86 11.31 21.42
N ARG A 347 -0.88 12.19 21.13
CA ARG A 347 -1.10 13.56 20.64
C ARG A 347 -1.19 13.65 19.12
N VAL A 348 -0.87 12.59 18.38
CA VAL A 348 -1.05 12.54 16.92
C VAL A 348 -2.52 12.27 16.64
N LEU A 349 -3.26 13.28 16.20
CA LEU A 349 -4.67 13.13 15.85
C LEU A 349 -4.86 12.32 14.57
N GLY A 350 -3.91 12.41 13.64
CA GLY A 350 -3.94 11.69 12.37
C GLY A 350 -3.28 12.48 11.25
N GLY A 351 -3.83 12.36 10.05
CA GLY A 351 -3.27 13.02 8.88
C GLY A 351 -4.32 13.56 7.93
N GLU A 352 -3.86 14.44 7.03
CA GLU A 352 -4.70 15.09 6.05
C GLU A 352 -4.00 15.21 4.71
N CYS A 353 -4.70 14.92 3.63
CA CYS A 353 -4.23 15.22 2.28
C CYS A 353 -4.84 16.53 1.78
N CYS A 354 -4.04 17.32 1.05
CA CYS A 354 -4.38 18.68 0.68
C CYS A 354 -4.48 18.85 -0.84
N ALA A 355 -5.61 19.42 -1.30
CA ALA A 355 -5.88 19.78 -2.68
C ALA A 355 -5.81 21.32 -2.84
N TRP A 356 -4.59 21.86 -2.94
CA TRP A 356 -4.37 23.26 -3.26
C TRP A 356 -4.72 23.53 -4.71
N SER A 357 -5.52 24.56 -4.97
CA SER A 357 -6.22 24.69 -6.25
C SER A 357 -5.59 25.62 -7.27
N GLU A 358 -4.36 26.13 -7.06
CA GLU A 358 -3.71 27.05 -8.02
C GLU A 358 -3.60 26.45 -9.43
N ALA A 359 -3.38 25.14 -9.52
CA ALA A 359 -3.35 24.43 -10.79
C ALA A 359 -4.52 23.44 -10.98
N ILE A 360 -5.63 23.63 -10.24
CA ILE A 360 -6.85 22.83 -10.38
C ILE A 360 -8.00 23.80 -10.70
N ARG A 361 -8.40 23.89 -11.98
CA ARG A 361 -9.33 24.94 -12.45
C ARG A 361 -10.79 24.50 -12.46
N ASP A 362 -11.03 23.20 -12.54
CA ASP A 362 -12.36 22.65 -12.69
C ASP A 362 -12.53 21.28 -12.04
N VAL A 363 -13.76 20.82 -11.96
CA VAL A 363 -14.12 19.54 -11.32
C VAL A 363 -13.49 18.34 -12.04
N GLY A 364 -13.24 18.41 -13.34
CA GLY A 364 -12.57 17.35 -14.09
C GLY A 364 -11.12 17.18 -13.67
N GLU A 365 -10.42 18.31 -13.43
CA GLU A 365 -9.07 18.30 -12.87
C GLU A 365 -9.04 17.84 -11.41
N LEU A 366 -10.01 18.28 -10.61
CA LEU A 366 -10.14 17.86 -9.21
C LEU A 366 -10.31 16.32 -9.12
N ARG A 367 -11.17 15.75 -9.95
CA ARG A 367 -11.34 14.29 -10.03
C ARG A 367 -10.05 13.58 -10.41
N TYR A 368 -9.38 14.08 -11.45
CA TYR A 368 -8.16 13.46 -11.96
C TYR A 368 -6.99 13.59 -10.99
N LYS A 369 -6.73 14.80 -10.49
CA LYS A 369 -5.55 15.10 -9.68
C LYS A 369 -5.68 14.69 -8.21
N CYS A 370 -6.90 14.70 -7.68
CA CYS A 370 -7.13 14.52 -6.25
C CYS A 370 -8.03 13.31 -5.93
N LEU A 371 -9.30 13.31 -6.39
CA LEU A 371 -10.26 12.31 -5.92
C LEU A 371 -9.88 10.89 -6.32
N SER A 372 -9.26 10.68 -7.47
CA SER A 372 -8.76 9.36 -7.91
C SER A 372 -7.69 8.77 -6.97
N ARG A 373 -7.05 9.59 -6.16
CA ARG A 373 -5.94 9.23 -5.26
C ARG A 373 -6.36 9.06 -3.80
N LEU A 374 -7.59 9.49 -3.43
CA LEU A 374 -8.12 9.33 -2.07
C LEU A 374 -8.06 7.89 -1.56
N PRO A 375 -8.34 6.84 -2.37
CA PRO A 375 -8.23 5.45 -1.89
C PRO A 375 -6.82 5.09 -1.38
N ALA A 376 -5.78 5.61 -2.01
CA ALA A 376 -4.40 5.35 -1.59
C ALA A 376 -4.06 6.04 -0.26
N PHE A 377 -4.51 7.28 -0.09
CA PHE A 377 -4.37 8.00 1.19
C PHE A 377 -5.20 7.36 2.30
N ALA A 378 -6.46 7.00 2.00
CA ALA A 378 -7.37 6.37 2.94
C ALA A 378 -6.81 5.05 3.50
N GLU A 379 -6.15 4.26 2.67
CA GLU A 379 -5.45 3.06 3.13
C GLU A 379 -4.30 3.39 4.09
N ALA A 380 -3.53 4.41 3.79
CA ALA A 380 -2.44 4.85 4.65
C ALA A 380 -2.94 5.31 6.02
N ILE A 381 -3.98 6.17 6.04
CA ILE A 381 -4.52 6.74 7.28
C ILE A 381 -5.48 5.80 8.02
N GLY A 382 -6.00 4.78 7.33
CA GLY A 382 -6.87 3.74 7.90
C GLY A 382 -6.13 2.66 8.69
N ARG A 383 -4.78 2.72 8.79
CA ARG A 383 -3.98 1.80 9.60
C ARG A 383 -4.33 1.86 11.08
N ASP A 384 -4.07 0.77 11.78
CA ASP A 384 -4.20 0.75 13.24
C ASP A 384 -3.22 1.77 13.86
N ARG A 385 -3.73 2.69 14.66
CA ARG A 385 -2.96 3.79 15.27
C ARG A 385 -1.83 3.29 16.19
N ARG A 386 -2.02 2.13 16.84
CA ARG A 386 -1.04 1.58 17.80
C ARG A 386 0.00 0.70 17.11
N THR A 387 -0.44 -0.19 16.23
CA THR A 387 0.43 -1.20 15.61
C THR A 387 0.98 -0.79 14.25
N GLY A 388 0.39 0.21 13.59
CA GLY A 388 0.72 0.60 12.23
C GLY A 388 0.22 -0.38 11.16
N GLU A 389 -0.55 -1.41 11.52
CA GLU A 389 -1.02 -2.44 10.60
C GLU A 389 -2.18 -1.94 9.73
N VAL A 390 -2.13 -2.22 8.43
CA VAL A 390 -3.24 -2.01 7.49
C VAL A 390 -3.98 -3.32 7.29
N ARG A 391 -5.31 -3.34 7.56
CA ARG A 391 -6.19 -4.49 7.37
C ARG A 391 -7.25 -4.21 6.31
N LEU A 392 -7.44 -5.16 5.40
CA LEU A 392 -8.44 -5.10 4.34
C LEU A 392 -9.69 -5.94 4.67
N PHE A 393 -9.54 -6.92 5.54
CA PHE A 393 -10.56 -7.91 5.90
C PHE A 393 -10.61 -8.13 7.42
N ASP A 394 -11.71 -8.70 7.87
CA ASP A 394 -11.91 -9.05 9.28
C ASP A 394 -11.64 -10.56 9.50
N GLU A 395 -10.41 -11.00 9.19
CA GLU A 395 -9.95 -12.37 9.50
C GLU A 395 -9.00 -12.35 10.68
N SER A 396 -9.33 -13.09 11.76
CA SER A 396 -8.43 -13.18 12.91
C SER A 396 -7.14 -13.96 12.57
N PRO A 397 -6.01 -13.68 13.24
CA PRO A 397 -4.77 -14.43 13.05
C PRO A 397 -4.93 -15.94 13.27
N GLU A 398 -5.77 -16.35 14.23
CA GLU A 398 -6.06 -17.75 14.53
C GLU A 398 -6.88 -18.41 13.42
N ALA A 399 -7.84 -17.68 12.82
CA ALA A 399 -8.61 -18.17 11.68
C ALA A 399 -7.71 -18.36 10.46
N LYS A 400 -6.83 -17.41 10.18
CA LYS A 400 -5.82 -17.51 9.11
C LYS A 400 -4.88 -18.70 9.34
N THR A 401 -4.39 -18.89 10.57
CA THR A 401 -3.53 -20.02 10.93
C THR A 401 -4.23 -21.35 10.68
N ARG A 402 -5.49 -21.50 11.11
CA ARG A 402 -6.28 -22.72 10.85
C ARG A 402 -6.48 -22.99 9.37
N ARG A 403 -6.74 -21.93 8.58
CA ARG A 403 -6.93 -22.04 7.12
C ARG A 403 -5.66 -22.48 6.40
N LEU A 404 -4.50 -22.06 6.88
CA LEU A 404 -3.18 -22.38 6.32
C LEU A 404 -2.59 -23.71 6.82
N ALA A 405 -3.13 -24.31 7.90
CA ALA A 405 -2.53 -25.45 8.58
C ALA A 405 -2.19 -26.61 7.63
N TRP A 406 -3.13 -26.98 6.75
CA TRP A 406 -2.90 -28.07 5.80
C TRP A 406 -1.72 -27.82 4.86
N TRP A 407 -1.50 -26.57 4.48
CA TRP A 407 -0.43 -26.17 3.56
C TRP A 407 0.93 -26.07 4.27
N THR A 408 0.94 -25.54 5.50
CA THR A 408 2.16 -25.54 6.33
C THR A 408 2.59 -26.97 6.71
N ASP A 409 1.68 -27.90 6.81
CA ASP A 409 2.00 -29.32 7.05
C ASP A 409 2.47 -30.03 5.78
N ALA A 410 1.97 -29.64 4.62
CA ALA A 410 2.30 -30.27 3.35
C ALA A 410 3.76 -30.09 2.92
N ARG A 411 4.32 -28.91 3.11
CA ARG A 411 5.74 -28.53 2.86
C ARG A 411 6.24 -28.70 1.44
N PHE A 412 5.67 -29.61 0.62
CA PHE A 412 6.22 -29.99 -0.67
C PHE A 412 5.12 -30.12 -1.74
N GLY A 413 5.25 -29.38 -2.84
CA GLY A 413 4.30 -29.34 -3.95
C GLY A 413 4.95 -29.36 -5.33
N MET A 414 4.12 -29.61 -6.37
CA MET A 414 4.47 -29.58 -7.79
C MET A 414 3.91 -28.32 -8.42
N PHE A 415 4.76 -27.59 -9.16
CA PHE A 415 4.33 -26.55 -10.07
C PHE A 415 4.38 -27.09 -11.49
N ILE A 416 3.40 -26.80 -12.33
CA ILE A 416 3.33 -27.29 -13.70
C ILE A 416 3.16 -26.12 -14.66
N HIS A 417 4.19 -25.82 -15.44
CA HIS A 417 4.11 -24.83 -16.51
C HIS A 417 3.89 -25.53 -17.84
N PHE A 418 2.67 -25.39 -18.36
CA PHE A 418 2.23 -26.01 -19.63
C PHE A 418 1.36 -25.04 -20.42
N GLY A 419 1.52 -25.00 -21.74
CA GLY A 419 0.76 -24.15 -22.64
C GLY A 419 1.35 -24.11 -24.06
N LEU A 420 0.93 -23.13 -24.87
CA LEU A 420 1.40 -22.96 -26.25
C LEU A 420 2.92 -22.87 -26.35
N TYR A 421 3.58 -22.28 -25.38
CA TYR A 421 5.03 -22.13 -25.30
C TYR A 421 5.79 -23.48 -25.18
N SER A 422 5.11 -24.57 -24.84
CA SER A 422 5.70 -25.90 -24.82
C SER A 422 5.99 -26.44 -26.24
N LEU A 423 5.23 -26.02 -27.26
CA LEU A 423 5.42 -26.43 -28.64
C LEU A 423 6.75 -25.92 -29.22
N PRO A 424 7.09 -24.64 -29.17
CA PRO A 424 8.41 -24.16 -29.62
C PRO A 424 9.57 -24.65 -28.76
N ALA A 425 9.30 -25.12 -27.54
CA ALA A 425 10.27 -25.78 -26.65
C ALA A 425 11.51 -24.91 -26.33
N ARG A 426 11.31 -23.59 -26.06
CA ARG A 426 12.37 -22.63 -25.72
C ARG A 426 11.98 -21.74 -24.50
N GLY A 427 11.18 -22.30 -23.57
CA GLY A 427 10.76 -21.67 -22.35
C GLY A 427 9.50 -20.78 -22.48
N GLU A 428 8.90 -20.45 -21.36
CA GLU A 428 7.58 -19.81 -21.22
C GLU A 428 7.55 -18.34 -21.69
N TRP A 429 8.68 -17.67 -21.68
CA TRP A 429 8.82 -16.26 -22.10
C TRP A 429 9.17 -16.08 -23.58
N ILE A 430 9.12 -17.13 -24.39
CA ILE A 430 9.56 -17.10 -25.79
C ILE A 430 8.87 -16.01 -26.61
N ARG A 431 7.56 -15.80 -26.40
CA ARG A 431 6.77 -14.80 -27.13
C ARG A 431 7.33 -13.39 -26.99
N THR A 432 7.74 -12.98 -25.79
CA THR A 432 8.30 -11.65 -25.54
C THR A 432 9.80 -11.59 -25.79
N ARG A 433 10.57 -12.67 -25.52
CA ARG A 433 12.02 -12.72 -25.82
C ARG A 433 12.31 -12.61 -27.31
N GLU A 434 11.56 -13.32 -28.13
CA GLU A 434 11.68 -13.29 -29.59
C GLU A 434 10.78 -12.26 -30.26
N ARG A 435 10.06 -11.42 -29.48
CA ARG A 435 9.13 -10.40 -29.98
C ARG A 435 8.17 -10.93 -31.04
N MET A 436 7.63 -12.13 -30.82
CA MET A 436 6.76 -12.78 -31.77
C MET A 436 5.48 -11.98 -32.02
N SER A 437 5.14 -11.76 -33.29
CA SER A 437 3.86 -11.19 -33.68
C SER A 437 2.70 -12.13 -33.27
N ASP A 438 1.51 -11.59 -33.16
CA ASP A 438 0.31 -12.37 -32.85
C ASP A 438 0.06 -13.46 -33.91
N ALA A 439 0.24 -13.11 -35.18
CA ALA A 439 0.11 -14.07 -36.30
C ALA A 439 1.13 -15.21 -36.21
N HIS A 440 2.38 -14.90 -35.82
CA HIS A 440 3.39 -15.95 -35.62
C HIS A 440 3.01 -16.85 -34.45
N TYR A 441 2.63 -16.26 -33.29
CA TYR A 441 2.30 -17.03 -32.10
C TYR A 441 1.01 -17.85 -32.27
N ARG A 442 0.07 -17.35 -33.08
CA ARG A 442 -1.18 -18.04 -33.43
C ARG A 442 -0.94 -19.41 -34.08
N ARG A 443 0.16 -19.61 -34.81
CA ARG A 443 0.49 -20.91 -35.43
C ARG A 443 0.65 -22.03 -34.37
N TYR A 444 1.06 -21.72 -33.13
CA TYR A 444 1.13 -22.69 -32.06
C TYR A 444 -0.26 -23.03 -31.53
N PHE A 445 -1.17 -22.07 -31.48
CA PHE A 445 -2.59 -22.32 -31.16
C PHE A 445 -3.22 -23.28 -32.17
N ASP A 446 -3.02 -23.04 -33.46
CA ASP A 446 -3.60 -23.84 -34.55
C ASP A 446 -3.05 -25.29 -34.59
N ARG A 447 -1.99 -25.57 -33.83
CA ARG A 447 -1.31 -26.87 -33.76
C ARG A 447 -1.25 -27.47 -32.36
N PHE A 448 -1.92 -26.85 -31.41
CA PHE A 448 -1.85 -27.34 -30.02
C PHE A 448 -2.73 -28.58 -29.86
N ASP A 449 -2.04 -29.72 -29.85
CA ASP A 449 -2.61 -31.06 -29.67
C ASP A 449 -1.65 -31.93 -28.87
N PRO A 450 -1.72 -31.89 -27.52
CA PRO A 450 -0.87 -32.68 -26.66
C PRO A 450 -1.36 -34.15 -26.62
N ASP A 451 -1.07 -34.89 -27.68
CA ASP A 451 -1.52 -36.24 -27.94
C ASP A 451 -1.04 -37.33 -26.94
N LEU A 452 0.05 -37.04 -26.20
CA LEU A 452 0.57 -37.92 -25.15
C LEU A 452 0.20 -37.47 -23.72
N LEU A 453 -0.67 -36.48 -23.59
CA LEU A 453 -1.07 -35.97 -22.30
C LEU A 453 -1.96 -36.93 -21.52
N ASP A 454 -1.43 -37.41 -20.38
CA ASP A 454 -2.15 -38.16 -19.36
C ASP A 454 -2.07 -37.45 -17.99
N MET A 455 -3.13 -36.75 -17.60
CA MET A 455 -3.21 -36.02 -16.33
C MET A 455 -3.17 -36.99 -15.12
N ARG A 456 -3.59 -38.24 -15.27
CA ARG A 456 -3.51 -39.25 -14.20
C ARG A 456 -2.07 -39.70 -13.96
N ASP A 457 -1.28 -39.81 -15.04
CA ASP A 457 0.15 -40.07 -14.91
C ASP A 457 0.89 -38.91 -14.21
N TRP A 458 0.58 -37.67 -14.56
CA TRP A 458 1.14 -36.51 -13.88
C TRP A 458 0.82 -36.54 -12.37
N ALA A 459 -0.43 -36.78 -12.00
CA ALA A 459 -0.87 -36.82 -10.61
C ALA A 459 -0.19 -37.95 -9.82
N ARG A 460 -0.12 -39.15 -10.43
CA ARG A 460 0.55 -40.32 -9.85
C ARG A 460 2.03 -40.08 -9.62
N ARG A 461 2.72 -39.43 -10.57
CA ARG A 461 4.14 -39.06 -10.44
C ARG A 461 4.36 -38.03 -9.35
N ALA A 462 3.50 -37.00 -9.26
CA ALA A 462 3.54 -36.02 -8.18
C ALA A 462 3.39 -36.69 -6.80
N ARG A 463 2.38 -37.53 -6.62
CA ARG A 463 2.17 -38.32 -5.40
C ARG A 463 3.35 -39.23 -5.06
N THR A 464 3.86 -39.97 -6.06
CA THR A 464 4.99 -40.89 -5.89
C THR A 464 6.27 -40.13 -5.52
N ALA A 465 6.47 -38.92 -6.04
CA ALA A 465 7.57 -38.04 -5.67
C ALA A 465 7.46 -37.49 -4.23
N GLY A 466 6.31 -37.71 -3.54
CA GLY A 466 6.08 -37.26 -2.18
C GLY A 466 5.43 -35.86 -2.10
N MET A 467 4.93 -35.33 -3.20
CA MET A 467 4.24 -34.02 -3.20
C MET A 467 2.84 -34.17 -2.62
N ARG A 468 2.32 -33.11 -1.98
CA ARG A 468 1.01 -33.08 -1.31
C ARG A 468 0.01 -32.15 -2.00
N TYR A 469 0.48 -31.27 -2.84
CA TYR A 469 -0.33 -30.35 -3.64
C TYR A 469 0.34 -30.09 -4.98
N ALA A 470 -0.45 -29.60 -5.92
CA ALA A 470 0.07 -29.16 -7.21
C ALA A 470 -0.63 -27.89 -7.68
N VAL A 471 0.10 -27.06 -8.43
CA VAL A 471 -0.37 -25.82 -9.05
C VAL A 471 -0.16 -25.89 -10.55
N LEU A 472 -1.24 -25.77 -11.36
CA LEU A 472 -1.17 -25.73 -12.82
C LEU A 472 -1.32 -24.31 -13.33
N THR A 473 -0.56 -23.92 -14.34
CA THR A 473 -0.74 -22.66 -15.08
C THR A 473 -2.06 -22.70 -15.88
N ALA A 474 -3.17 -22.31 -15.26
CA ALA A 474 -4.47 -22.24 -15.95
C ALA A 474 -4.47 -21.20 -17.08
N LYS A 475 -3.80 -20.05 -16.88
CA LYS A 475 -3.49 -19.04 -17.90
C LYS A 475 -2.13 -18.42 -17.60
N HIS A 476 -1.19 -18.48 -18.54
CA HIS A 476 0.11 -17.81 -18.43
C HIS A 476 0.09 -16.42 -19.10
N HIS A 477 1.21 -15.70 -19.12
CA HIS A 477 1.32 -14.32 -19.63
C HIS A 477 0.92 -14.16 -21.12
N ASP A 478 1.00 -15.22 -21.91
CA ASP A 478 0.60 -15.22 -23.31
C ASP A 478 -0.90 -15.13 -23.54
N GLY A 479 -1.70 -15.28 -22.47
CA GLY A 479 -3.15 -15.16 -22.46
C GLY A 479 -3.88 -16.44 -22.88
N PHE A 480 -3.15 -17.54 -23.15
CA PHE A 480 -3.78 -18.80 -23.52
C PHE A 480 -4.35 -19.50 -22.30
N CYS A 481 -5.66 -19.79 -22.36
CA CYS A 481 -6.39 -20.47 -21.29
C CYS A 481 -6.38 -21.98 -21.49
N LEU A 482 -5.89 -22.74 -20.49
CA LEU A 482 -6.02 -24.21 -20.47
C LEU A 482 -7.43 -24.67 -20.02
N PHE A 483 -8.35 -23.75 -19.69
CA PHE A 483 -9.72 -24.00 -19.25
C PHE A 483 -10.74 -23.46 -20.25
N ASP A 484 -11.97 -23.95 -20.16
CA ASP A 484 -13.07 -23.54 -21.04
C ASP A 484 -13.70 -22.21 -20.61
N SER A 485 -12.94 -21.10 -20.78
CA SER A 485 -13.45 -19.78 -20.48
C SER A 485 -14.53 -19.34 -21.48
N ALA A 486 -15.62 -18.77 -20.97
CA ALA A 486 -16.67 -18.13 -21.78
C ALA A 486 -16.24 -16.74 -22.32
N HIS A 487 -15.14 -16.18 -21.81
CA HIS A 487 -14.71 -14.80 -22.06
C HIS A 487 -13.64 -14.69 -23.17
N THR A 488 -13.16 -15.81 -23.71
CA THR A 488 -12.19 -15.83 -24.80
C THR A 488 -12.26 -17.09 -25.62
N ASP A 489 -11.97 -16.99 -26.93
CA ASP A 489 -11.73 -18.13 -27.80
C ASP A 489 -10.26 -18.58 -27.84
N PHE A 490 -9.36 -17.86 -27.15
CA PHE A 490 -7.94 -18.22 -27.05
C PHE A 490 -7.73 -19.21 -25.89
N LYS A 491 -8.29 -20.43 -26.07
CA LYS A 491 -8.40 -21.49 -25.06
C LYS A 491 -8.21 -22.87 -25.62
N SER A 492 -7.79 -23.83 -24.80
CA SER A 492 -7.46 -25.19 -25.22
C SER A 492 -8.63 -25.94 -25.89
N PRO A 493 -9.92 -25.80 -25.48
CA PRO A 493 -11.03 -26.42 -26.20
C PRO A 493 -11.27 -25.91 -27.63
N ARG A 494 -10.67 -24.79 -28.02
CA ARG A 494 -10.73 -24.23 -29.38
C ARG A 494 -9.53 -24.55 -30.25
N THR A 495 -8.60 -25.34 -29.75
CA THR A 495 -7.44 -25.86 -30.47
C THR A 495 -7.76 -27.29 -30.97
N PRO A 496 -6.89 -27.92 -31.79
CA PRO A 496 -7.03 -29.34 -32.13
C PRO A 496 -7.14 -30.29 -30.92
N CYS A 497 -6.59 -29.90 -29.77
CA CYS A 497 -6.74 -30.62 -28.50
C CYS A 497 -8.21 -30.84 -28.09
N GLY A 498 -9.10 -29.86 -28.30
CA GLY A 498 -10.54 -29.96 -27.98
C GLY A 498 -10.89 -30.20 -26.49
N ARG A 499 -9.93 -30.09 -25.57
CA ARG A 499 -10.07 -30.53 -24.17
C ARG A 499 -9.99 -29.37 -23.19
N ASP A 500 -10.75 -29.42 -22.08
CA ASP A 500 -10.58 -28.56 -20.90
C ASP A 500 -9.52 -29.17 -19.98
N LEU A 501 -8.27 -28.73 -20.14
CA LEU A 501 -7.12 -29.31 -19.44
C LEU A 501 -7.10 -28.97 -17.94
N VAL A 502 -7.72 -27.87 -17.52
CA VAL A 502 -7.86 -27.56 -16.10
C VAL A 502 -8.83 -28.50 -15.42
N ARG A 503 -9.94 -28.87 -16.06
CA ARG A 503 -10.87 -29.85 -15.54
C ARG A 503 -10.21 -31.21 -15.34
N GLU A 504 -9.51 -31.68 -16.34
CA GLU A 504 -8.78 -32.95 -16.27
C GLU A 504 -7.71 -32.96 -15.18
N PHE A 505 -6.97 -31.85 -15.05
CA PHE A 505 -5.99 -31.68 -13.96
C PHE A 505 -6.65 -31.78 -12.58
N VAL A 506 -7.70 -31.00 -12.36
CA VAL A 506 -8.41 -30.97 -11.08
C VAL A 506 -8.95 -32.33 -10.70
N GLU A 507 -9.56 -33.05 -11.63
CA GLU A 507 -10.12 -34.39 -11.41
C GLU A 507 -9.02 -35.43 -11.13
N ALA A 508 -7.97 -35.45 -11.92
CA ALA A 508 -6.87 -36.42 -11.77
C ALA A 508 -6.10 -36.23 -10.46
N PHE A 509 -5.75 -34.97 -10.10
CA PHE A 509 -4.97 -34.71 -8.91
C PHE A 509 -5.77 -34.94 -7.63
N ARG A 510 -7.06 -34.61 -7.62
CA ARG A 510 -7.96 -34.96 -6.51
C ARG A 510 -8.12 -36.46 -6.33
N ALA A 511 -8.24 -37.19 -7.43
CA ALA A 511 -8.36 -38.66 -7.38
C ALA A 511 -7.12 -39.31 -6.73
N GLU A 512 -5.94 -38.72 -6.88
CA GLU A 512 -4.72 -39.11 -6.20
C GLU A 512 -4.54 -38.53 -4.77
N GLY A 513 -5.54 -37.81 -4.25
CA GLY A 513 -5.52 -37.27 -2.90
C GLY A 513 -4.64 -36.00 -2.75
N LEU A 514 -4.28 -35.37 -3.85
CA LEU A 514 -3.49 -34.14 -3.86
C LEU A 514 -4.40 -32.90 -3.75
N ARG A 515 -3.93 -31.87 -3.05
CA ARG A 515 -4.57 -30.55 -3.05
C ARG A 515 -4.30 -29.82 -4.36
N VAL A 516 -5.28 -29.06 -4.82
CA VAL A 516 -5.29 -28.47 -6.16
C VAL A 516 -5.13 -26.96 -6.09
N GLY A 517 -4.14 -26.44 -6.77
CA GLY A 517 -3.91 -25.02 -6.99
C GLY A 517 -3.99 -24.66 -8.47
N LEU A 518 -4.42 -23.43 -8.73
CA LEU A 518 -4.43 -22.85 -10.07
C LEU A 518 -3.59 -21.58 -10.09
N TYR A 519 -2.64 -21.53 -11.00
CA TYR A 519 -1.90 -20.31 -11.31
C TYR A 519 -2.68 -19.50 -12.34
N TYR A 520 -2.76 -18.21 -12.11
CA TYR A 520 -3.36 -17.26 -13.04
C TYR A 520 -2.48 -16.03 -13.19
N SER A 521 -2.00 -15.78 -14.41
CA SER A 521 -1.28 -14.55 -14.73
C SER A 521 -2.20 -13.34 -14.75
N LEU A 522 -1.86 -12.30 -13.99
CA LEU A 522 -2.52 -10.98 -14.05
C LEU A 522 -2.23 -10.27 -15.38
N LYS A 523 -1.11 -10.60 -16.05
CA LYS A 523 -0.79 -10.15 -17.40
C LYS A 523 -1.51 -10.98 -18.46
N ASP A 524 -1.79 -10.33 -19.59
CA ASP A 524 -2.33 -11.01 -20.76
C ASP A 524 -1.87 -10.28 -22.04
N TRP A 525 -0.82 -10.81 -22.65
CA TRP A 525 -0.26 -10.20 -23.87
C TRP A 525 -1.17 -10.35 -25.10
N ASN A 526 -2.19 -11.17 -25.03
CA ASN A 526 -3.11 -11.41 -26.13
C ASN A 526 -4.35 -10.51 -26.06
N HIS A 527 -4.75 -10.09 -24.85
CA HIS A 527 -5.97 -9.32 -24.66
C HIS A 527 -5.88 -7.91 -25.28
N PRO A 528 -6.87 -7.46 -26.08
CA PRO A 528 -6.79 -6.18 -26.78
C PRO A 528 -6.76 -4.97 -25.85
N ASP A 529 -7.36 -5.05 -24.67
CA ASP A 529 -7.42 -3.98 -23.68
C ASP A 529 -6.30 -4.01 -22.64
N PHE A 530 -5.45 -5.07 -22.62
CA PHE A 530 -4.27 -5.09 -21.75
C PHE A 530 -3.23 -4.11 -22.30
N THR A 531 -2.90 -3.06 -21.55
CA THR A 531 -2.00 -2.00 -22.02
C THR A 531 -0.57 -2.52 -22.21
N VAL A 532 0.05 -2.08 -23.31
CA VAL A 532 1.45 -2.37 -23.63
C VAL A 532 2.35 -1.71 -22.60
N ASP A 533 3.28 -2.47 -22.06
CA ASP A 533 4.26 -2.07 -21.06
C ASP A 533 5.66 -2.59 -21.44
N GLY A 534 6.66 -2.37 -20.60
CA GLY A 534 8.04 -2.76 -20.83
C GLY A 534 8.29 -4.27 -21.00
N LEU A 535 7.33 -5.12 -20.63
CA LEU A 535 7.40 -6.57 -20.72
C LEU A 535 6.53 -7.14 -21.84
N HIS A 536 5.71 -6.32 -22.49
CA HIS A 536 4.81 -6.77 -23.55
C HIS A 536 5.59 -7.10 -24.85
N PRO A 537 5.22 -8.18 -25.62
CA PRO A 537 5.88 -8.49 -26.90
C PRO A 537 5.88 -7.35 -27.93
N ARG A 538 4.84 -6.51 -27.88
CA ARG A 538 4.69 -5.33 -28.77
C ARG A 538 5.37 -4.06 -28.24
N ARG A 539 6.16 -4.15 -27.16
CA ARG A 539 6.86 -2.97 -26.64
C ARG A 539 7.74 -2.34 -27.68
N PRO A 540 7.97 -1.01 -27.63
CA PRO A 540 8.93 -0.35 -28.50
C PRO A 540 10.33 -0.96 -28.39
N PRO A 541 11.16 -0.89 -29.43
CA PRO A 541 12.57 -1.30 -29.34
C PRO A 541 13.31 -0.43 -28.32
N ASP A 542 14.19 -1.04 -27.54
CA ASP A 542 15.11 -0.30 -26.67
C ASP A 542 16.01 0.60 -27.53
N LYS A 543 16.21 1.85 -27.11
CA LYS A 543 16.97 2.87 -27.88
C LYS A 543 18.50 2.68 -27.79
N GLY A 544 18.97 1.45 -27.69
CA GLY A 544 20.37 1.08 -27.94
C GLY A 544 21.42 1.49 -26.90
N LEU A 545 21.06 2.22 -25.85
CA LEU A 545 21.91 2.50 -24.69
C LEU A 545 21.36 1.72 -23.50
N GLN A 546 22.20 0.97 -22.80
CA GLN A 546 21.78 0.27 -21.58
C GLN A 546 21.09 1.26 -20.63
N GLY A 547 19.79 1.02 -20.35
CA GLY A 547 18.98 1.83 -19.43
C GLY A 547 18.21 2.99 -20.05
N VAL A 548 18.20 3.18 -21.37
CA VAL A 548 17.30 4.16 -22.01
C VAL A 548 16.06 3.43 -22.51
N HIS A 549 15.01 3.47 -21.70
CA HIS A 549 13.68 2.98 -22.08
C HIS A 549 13.06 3.84 -23.18
N ALA A 550 12.14 3.26 -23.94
CA ALA A 550 11.34 4.00 -24.91
C ALA A 550 10.55 5.10 -24.22
N ASP A 551 10.36 6.23 -24.92
CA ASP A 551 9.61 7.37 -24.41
C ASP A 551 8.16 6.98 -24.07
N ASP A 552 7.62 7.49 -22.96
CA ASP A 552 6.22 7.28 -22.55
C ASP A 552 5.23 7.64 -23.67
N ALA A 553 5.53 8.63 -24.51
CA ALA A 553 4.71 8.97 -25.67
C ALA A 553 4.58 7.83 -26.70
N GLU A 554 5.56 6.92 -26.79
CA GLU A 554 5.45 5.74 -27.65
C GLU A 554 4.48 4.71 -27.06
N TYR A 555 4.52 4.52 -25.73
CA TYR A 555 3.54 3.67 -25.04
C TYR A 555 2.12 4.24 -25.11
N ASP A 556 1.97 5.55 -24.95
CA ASP A 556 0.66 6.23 -25.07
C ASP A 556 0.04 5.99 -26.45
N ARG A 557 0.82 6.07 -27.53
CA ARG A 557 0.35 5.77 -28.90
C ARG A 557 -0.12 4.32 -29.05
N LEU A 558 0.60 3.36 -28.44
CA LEU A 558 0.24 1.94 -28.46
C LEU A 558 -1.01 1.64 -27.62
N ASN A 559 -1.28 2.47 -26.62
CA ASN A 559 -2.33 2.25 -25.64
C ASN A 559 -3.61 3.06 -25.88
N VAL A 560 -3.65 3.96 -26.86
CA VAL A 560 -4.77 4.90 -27.13
C VAL A 560 -6.14 4.23 -27.25
N ARG A 561 -6.21 2.96 -27.68
CA ARG A 561 -7.45 2.18 -27.82
C ARG A 561 -7.64 1.11 -26.76
N ARG A 562 -6.68 0.96 -25.81
CA ARG A 562 -6.72 -0.05 -24.77
C ARG A 562 -7.35 0.50 -23.49
N ASP A 563 -8.04 -0.36 -22.75
CA ASP A 563 -8.78 0.04 -21.55
C ASP A 563 -8.57 -0.99 -20.43
N MET A 564 -7.73 -0.65 -19.47
CA MET A 564 -7.48 -1.52 -18.31
C MET A 564 -8.74 -1.76 -17.46
N ALA A 565 -9.75 -0.88 -17.49
CA ALA A 565 -11.01 -1.14 -16.78
C ALA A 565 -11.80 -2.28 -17.43
N ARG A 566 -11.80 -2.39 -18.78
CA ARG A 566 -12.37 -3.54 -19.50
C ARG A 566 -11.56 -4.80 -19.24
N TYR A 567 -10.23 -4.69 -19.28
CA TYR A 567 -9.36 -5.81 -18.95
C TYR A 567 -9.57 -6.34 -17.53
N ARG A 568 -9.69 -5.45 -16.51
CA ARG A 568 -9.98 -5.85 -15.12
C ARG A 568 -11.28 -6.64 -14.98
N ARG A 569 -12.33 -6.27 -15.71
CA ARG A 569 -13.59 -7.04 -15.72
C ARG A 569 -13.38 -8.44 -16.28
N TYR A 570 -12.78 -8.53 -17.46
CA TYR A 570 -12.43 -9.82 -18.10
C TYR A 570 -11.59 -10.71 -17.15
N MET A 571 -10.56 -10.17 -16.53
CA MET A 571 -9.71 -10.90 -15.57
C MET A 571 -10.51 -11.42 -14.38
N LYS A 572 -11.37 -10.59 -13.78
CA LYS A 572 -12.22 -10.99 -12.66
C LYS A 572 -13.24 -12.04 -13.05
N ASP A 573 -13.79 -11.95 -14.24
CA ASP A 573 -14.76 -12.94 -14.74
C ASP A 573 -14.11 -14.30 -14.98
N GLN A 574 -12.89 -14.33 -15.52
CA GLN A 574 -12.12 -15.58 -15.62
C GLN A 574 -11.73 -16.18 -14.27
N VAL A 575 -11.32 -15.35 -13.30
CA VAL A 575 -11.05 -15.83 -11.93
C VAL A 575 -12.33 -16.37 -11.28
N ARG A 576 -13.49 -15.75 -11.55
CA ARG A 576 -14.79 -16.29 -11.11
C ARG A 576 -15.04 -17.68 -11.71
N GLU A 577 -14.82 -17.87 -13.02
CA GLU A 577 -14.96 -19.19 -13.67
C GLU A 577 -14.08 -20.24 -13.00
N LEU A 578 -12.80 -19.92 -12.76
CA LEU A 578 -11.86 -20.85 -12.11
C LEU A 578 -12.30 -21.23 -10.70
N LEU A 579 -12.94 -20.33 -9.95
CA LEU A 579 -13.38 -20.57 -8.58
C LEU A 579 -14.81 -21.13 -8.48
N THR A 580 -15.58 -21.18 -9.57
CA THR A 580 -16.97 -21.70 -9.54
C THR A 580 -17.17 -22.98 -10.34
N ASN A 581 -16.44 -23.16 -11.46
CA ASN A 581 -16.70 -24.25 -12.40
C ASN A 581 -15.90 -25.53 -12.11
N TYR A 582 -14.89 -25.48 -11.25
CA TYR A 582 -13.94 -26.57 -11.00
C TYR A 582 -14.02 -27.11 -9.55
N GLY A 583 -15.08 -26.74 -8.81
CA GLY A 583 -15.28 -27.13 -7.41
C GLY A 583 -14.26 -26.43 -6.49
N LYS A 584 -13.93 -27.07 -5.36
CA LYS A 584 -13.03 -26.50 -4.37
C LYS A 584 -11.61 -26.34 -4.94
N ILE A 585 -11.07 -25.13 -4.93
CA ILE A 585 -9.67 -24.82 -5.21
C ILE A 585 -8.97 -24.55 -3.89
N ASP A 586 -7.81 -25.14 -3.67
CA ASP A 586 -7.07 -24.99 -2.41
C ASP A 586 -6.10 -23.82 -2.46
N ILE A 587 -5.49 -23.54 -3.63
CA ILE A 587 -4.53 -22.43 -3.85
C ILE A 587 -4.93 -21.67 -5.11
N LEU A 588 -5.02 -20.33 -5.01
CA LEU A 588 -5.00 -19.44 -6.17
C LEU A 588 -3.66 -18.72 -6.19
N TRP A 589 -2.79 -19.16 -7.10
CA TRP A 589 -1.46 -18.63 -7.28
C TRP A 589 -1.49 -17.55 -8.36
N LEU A 590 -1.65 -16.28 -7.94
CA LEU A 590 -1.67 -15.13 -8.83
C LEU A 590 -0.27 -14.73 -9.22
N ASP A 591 -0.07 -14.20 -10.41
CA ASP A 591 1.26 -13.80 -10.82
C ASP A 591 1.28 -12.47 -11.55
N TYR A 592 2.22 -11.74 -11.21
CA TYR A 592 2.98 -10.66 -11.80
C TYR A 592 2.45 -9.26 -11.54
N SER A 593 2.75 -8.74 -10.34
CA SER A 593 2.75 -7.31 -10.08
C SER A 593 4.19 -6.77 -10.11
N TYR A 594 4.38 -5.65 -10.80
CA TYR A 594 5.68 -4.99 -10.96
C TYR A 594 5.46 -3.48 -10.99
N PRO A 595 4.97 -2.91 -9.87
CA PRO A 595 4.73 -1.47 -9.81
C PRO A 595 6.03 -0.71 -10.04
N SER A 596 5.94 0.41 -10.75
CA SER A 596 7.04 1.36 -10.88
C SER A 596 6.65 2.66 -10.21
N GLU A 597 7.55 3.22 -9.41
CA GLU A 597 7.35 4.51 -8.75
C GLU A 597 7.76 5.69 -9.67
N THR A 598 8.47 5.40 -10.75
CA THR A 598 9.05 6.42 -11.64
C THR A 598 8.51 6.38 -13.06
N GLU A 599 7.91 5.27 -13.49
CA GLU A 599 7.51 5.02 -14.87
C GLU A 599 6.12 4.41 -14.97
N ARG A 600 5.34 4.80 -15.99
CA ARG A 600 4.03 4.24 -16.30
C ARG A 600 4.07 2.81 -16.86
N GLN A 601 5.26 2.26 -17.05
CA GLN A 601 5.49 0.94 -17.64
C GLN A 601 5.35 -0.21 -16.66
N GLY A 602 5.25 0.09 -15.37
CA GLY A 602 4.93 -0.88 -14.33
C GLY A 602 3.43 -1.12 -14.23
N LYS A 603 3.05 -2.22 -13.57
CA LYS A 603 1.67 -2.54 -13.21
C LYS A 603 1.61 -3.07 -11.79
N GLY A 604 0.72 -2.51 -10.99
CA GLY A 604 0.55 -2.83 -9.59
C GLY A 604 -0.91 -3.00 -9.21
N ARG A 605 -1.17 -2.93 -7.93
CA ARG A 605 -2.47 -3.19 -7.32
C ARG A 605 -3.65 -2.40 -7.90
N ASP A 606 -3.41 -1.16 -8.36
CA ASP A 606 -4.47 -0.32 -8.93
C ASP A 606 -4.81 -0.75 -10.37
N ASP A 607 -3.82 -1.19 -11.13
CA ASP A 607 -4.01 -1.74 -12.47
C ASP A 607 -4.88 -3.00 -12.43
N TRP A 608 -4.71 -3.82 -11.40
CA TRP A 608 -5.45 -5.07 -11.22
C TRP A 608 -6.76 -4.89 -10.45
N ASP A 609 -6.97 -3.75 -9.76
CA ASP A 609 -7.95 -3.63 -8.69
C ASP A 609 -7.82 -4.80 -7.69
N SER A 610 -6.62 -4.95 -7.16
CA SER A 610 -6.22 -6.11 -6.36
C SER A 610 -7.10 -6.33 -5.15
N VAL A 611 -7.54 -5.25 -4.48
CA VAL A 611 -8.46 -5.34 -3.34
C VAL A 611 -9.81 -5.88 -3.78
N GLY A 612 -10.36 -5.36 -4.88
CA GLY A 612 -11.62 -5.84 -5.44
C GLY A 612 -11.53 -7.28 -5.95
N LEU A 613 -10.39 -7.67 -6.54
CA LEU A 613 -10.12 -9.06 -6.94
C LEU A 613 -10.04 -9.99 -5.73
N LEU A 614 -9.31 -9.62 -4.68
CA LEU A 614 -9.19 -10.45 -3.49
C LEU A 614 -10.53 -10.57 -2.73
N ARG A 615 -11.35 -9.50 -2.69
CA ARG A 615 -12.71 -9.56 -2.16
C ARG A 615 -13.58 -10.57 -2.92
N LEU A 616 -13.50 -10.58 -4.24
CA LEU A 616 -14.17 -11.56 -5.08
C LEU A 616 -13.72 -12.99 -4.73
N VAL A 617 -12.43 -13.23 -4.62
CA VAL A 617 -11.85 -14.54 -4.26
C VAL A 617 -12.37 -15.00 -2.89
N ARG A 618 -12.32 -14.13 -1.87
CA ARG A 618 -12.79 -14.45 -0.51
C ARG A 618 -14.29 -14.70 -0.43
N MET A 619 -15.07 -13.99 -1.24
CA MET A 619 -16.53 -14.20 -1.34
C MET A 619 -16.86 -15.55 -1.98
N LEU A 620 -16.15 -15.95 -3.04
CA LEU A 620 -16.42 -17.17 -3.77
C LEU A 620 -15.91 -18.42 -3.03
N GLN A 621 -14.68 -18.36 -2.54
CA GLN A 621 -14.05 -19.45 -1.80
C GLN A 621 -13.22 -18.92 -0.61
N PRO A 622 -13.84 -18.72 0.57
CA PRO A 622 -13.15 -18.15 1.75
C PRO A 622 -11.91 -18.94 2.20
N GLN A 623 -11.90 -20.25 1.94
CA GLN A 623 -10.83 -21.16 2.36
C GLN A 623 -9.62 -21.20 1.42
N VAL A 624 -9.72 -20.66 0.20
CA VAL A 624 -8.61 -20.65 -0.76
C VAL A 624 -7.45 -19.83 -0.22
N ILE A 625 -6.24 -20.32 -0.37
CA ILE A 625 -5.05 -19.54 -0.01
C ILE A 625 -4.50 -18.80 -1.23
N VAL A 626 -4.01 -17.57 -1.02
CA VAL A 626 -3.56 -16.67 -2.07
C VAL A 626 -2.14 -16.20 -1.74
N ASN A 627 -1.26 -16.16 -2.73
CA ASN A 627 0.09 -15.65 -2.58
C ASN A 627 0.17 -14.12 -2.54
N ASP A 628 1.36 -13.56 -2.36
CA ASP A 628 1.63 -12.12 -2.21
C ASP A 628 1.75 -11.34 -3.53
N ARG A 629 1.46 -11.95 -4.69
CA ARG A 629 1.67 -11.34 -6.01
C ARG A 629 0.60 -10.32 -6.44
N LEU A 630 -0.30 -9.92 -5.55
CA LEU A 630 -1.30 -8.87 -5.77
C LEU A 630 -0.81 -7.45 -5.47
N ASP A 631 0.46 -7.27 -5.10
CA ASP A 631 0.98 -5.97 -4.65
C ASP A 631 0.21 -5.39 -3.45
N LEU A 632 -0.20 -6.27 -2.52
CA LEU A 632 -0.85 -5.93 -1.25
C LEU A 632 0.09 -6.11 -0.05
N ASN A 633 1.40 -5.99 -0.27
CA ASN A 633 2.45 -6.30 0.70
C ASN A 633 2.48 -5.35 1.91
N THR A 634 1.84 -4.19 1.80
CA THR A 634 1.66 -3.22 2.89
C THR A 634 0.58 -3.62 3.88
N THR A 635 -0.19 -4.67 3.59
CA THR A 635 -1.32 -5.14 4.42
C THR A 635 -0.99 -6.46 5.11
N VAL A 636 -1.65 -6.75 6.24
CA VAL A 636 -1.42 -8.01 6.99
C VAL A 636 -2.29 -9.17 6.51
N ASP A 637 -3.35 -8.89 5.76
CA ASP A 637 -4.38 -9.85 5.34
C ASP A 637 -4.68 -9.83 3.82
N GLY A 638 -3.97 -9.00 3.05
CA GLY A 638 -4.07 -8.94 1.60
C GLY A 638 -3.44 -10.13 0.87
N TRP A 639 -2.84 -11.06 1.59
CA TRP A 639 -2.16 -12.26 1.10
C TRP A 639 -2.01 -13.29 2.22
N ASP A 640 -1.75 -14.54 1.88
CA ASP A 640 -1.63 -15.64 2.82
C ASP A 640 -0.19 -16.08 3.04
N PHE A 641 0.60 -16.12 1.98
CA PHE A 641 2.01 -16.53 2.03
C PHE A 641 2.86 -15.72 1.04
N LEU A 642 4.10 -15.48 1.46
CA LEU A 642 5.12 -14.82 0.65
C LEU A 642 5.69 -15.81 -0.37
N THR A 643 5.91 -15.36 -1.60
CA THR A 643 6.57 -16.16 -2.63
C THR A 643 7.98 -15.66 -2.92
N THR A 644 8.93 -16.60 -2.99
CA THR A 644 10.26 -16.34 -3.55
C THR A 644 10.45 -17.21 -4.80
N GLU A 645 11.05 -16.63 -5.85
CA GLU A 645 11.22 -17.30 -7.12
C GLU A 645 12.70 -17.50 -7.40
N ALA A 646 13.11 -18.77 -7.65
CA ALA A 646 14.49 -19.18 -7.93
C ALA A 646 15.52 -18.66 -6.92
N ARG A 647 15.07 -18.31 -5.70
CA ARG A 647 15.88 -17.69 -4.66
C ARG A 647 15.69 -18.39 -3.32
N GLN A 648 16.78 -18.88 -2.73
CA GLN A 648 16.81 -19.34 -1.35
C GLN A 648 16.92 -18.15 -0.39
N VAL A 649 16.14 -18.16 0.67
CA VAL A 649 16.24 -17.16 1.73
C VAL A 649 17.31 -17.57 2.75
N THR A 650 17.93 -16.60 3.39
CA THR A 650 18.96 -16.86 4.42
C THR A 650 18.36 -17.19 5.78
N ALA A 651 17.16 -16.69 6.05
CA ALA A 651 16.41 -16.90 7.29
C ALA A 651 14.90 -16.93 7.01
N TRP A 652 14.11 -17.29 8.01
CA TRP A 652 12.63 -17.22 7.91
C TRP A 652 12.20 -15.78 7.61
N PRO A 653 11.47 -15.51 6.52
CA PRO A 653 11.07 -14.16 6.15
C PRO A 653 10.21 -13.49 7.22
N MET A 654 10.52 -12.22 7.45
CA MET A 654 9.82 -11.38 8.42
C MET A 654 9.03 -10.27 7.70
N ARG A 655 7.85 -9.94 8.23
CA ARG A 655 7.09 -8.74 7.86
C ARG A 655 6.54 -8.11 9.14
N VAL A 656 6.73 -6.81 9.29
CA VAL A 656 6.30 -6.04 10.48
C VAL A 656 6.70 -6.76 11.79
N GLY A 657 7.96 -7.20 11.89
CA GLY A 657 8.51 -7.87 13.08
C GLY A 657 8.00 -9.30 13.33
N ARG A 658 7.20 -9.90 12.44
CA ARG A 658 6.62 -11.24 12.59
C ARG A 658 7.09 -12.20 11.50
N ARG A 659 7.31 -13.48 11.85
CA ARG A 659 7.53 -14.56 10.91
C ARG A 659 6.27 -14.77 10.06
N VAL A 660 6.43 -14.84 8.74
CA VAL A 660 5.31 -15.02 7.81
C VAL A 660 5.38 -16.39 7.14
N PRO A 661 4.24 -17.01 6.79
CA PRO A 661 4.21 -18.17 5.92
C PRO A 661 4.83 -17.84 4.57
N TRP A 662 5.63 -18.76 4.00
CA TRP A 662 6.32 -18.51 2.75
C TRP A 662 6.55 -19.78 1.93
N GLU A 663 6.69 -19.60 0.63
CA GLU A 663 6.96 -20.65 -0.34
C GLU A 663 8.06 -20.20 -1.29
N THR A 664 8.94 -21.12 -1.67
CA THR A 664 9.85 -20.88 -2.79
C THR A 664 9.49 -21.76 -3.96
N CYS A 665 9.46 -21.22 -5.18
CA CYS A 665 9.28 -21.99 -6.40
C CYS A 665 10.58 -22.05 -7.21
N HIS A 666 10.93 -23.25 -7.64
CA HIS A 666 12.16 -23.52 -8.40
C HIS A 666 11.89 -24.42 -9.59
N ALA A 667 12.40 -24.05 -10.76
CA ALA A 667 12.44 -24.95 -11.90
C ALA A 667 13.50 -26.05 -11.69
N LEU A 668 13.29 -27.20 -12.31
CA LEU A 668 14.29 -28.27 -12.36
C LEU A 668 15.59 -27.84 -13.06
N ALA A 669 15.47 -26.86 -13.96
CA ALA A 669 16.60 -26.30 -14.72
C ALA A 669 16.50 -24.75 -14.71
N ALA A 670 16.83 -24.07 -15.83
CA ALA A 670 16.83 -22.61 -15.94
C ALA A 670 15.45 -22.01 -16.24
N PHE A 671 14.56 -22.75 -16.92
CA PHE A 671 13.26 -22.27 -17.39
C PHE A 671 12.10 -22.95 -16.65
N PHE A 672 11.02 -22.21 -16.43
CA PHE A 672 9.78 -22.79 -15.90
C PHE A 672 9.01 -23.55 -17.00
N GLY A 673 8.96 -23.04 -18.24
CA GLY A 673 8.40 -23.76 -19.38
C GLY A 673 9.38 -24.72 -20.03
N TYR A 674 8.86 -25.67 -20.79
CA TYR A 674 9.70 -26.69 -21.45
C TYR A 674 10.75 -26.06 -22.37
N HIS A 675 12.00 -26.52 -22.20
CA HIS A 675 13.12 -26.15 -23.04
C HIS A 675 13.85 -27.44 -23.48
N ARG A 676 13.79 -27.78 -24.78
CA ARG A 676 14.29 -29.04 -25.31
C ARG A 676 15.80 -29.17 -25.11
N ASP A 677 16.55 -28.09 -25.38
CA ASP A 677 18.02 -28.09 -25.43
C ASP A 677 18.66 -27.71 -24.07
N GLU A 678 17.82 -27.67 -22.99
CA GLU A 678 18.32 -27.39 -21.64
C GLU A 678 19.16 -28.56 -21.09
N THR A 679 20.33 -28.24 -20.53
CA THR A 679 21.26 -29.19 -19.95
C THR A 679 21.52 -28.97 -18.45
N GLY A 680 21.22 -27.80 -17.94
CA GLY A 680 21.51 -27.34 -16.57
C GLY A 680 20.54 -27.86 -15.49
N PHE A 681 20.11 -29.13 -15.58
CA PHE A 681 19.17 -29.70 -14.59
C PHE A 681 19.83 -29.90 -13.23
N LYS A 682 19.16 -29.51 -12.18
CA LYS A 682 19.56 -29.78 -10.79
C LYS A 682 19.67 -31.26 -10.55
N THR A 683 20.68 -31.67 -9.79
CA THR A 683 20.85 -33.08 -9.36
C THR A 683 19.81 -33.44 -8.29
N PRO A 684 19.54 -34.75 -8.05
CA PRO A 684 18.70 -35.16 -6.93
C PRO A 684 19.16 -34.58 -5.57
N PHE A 685 20.46 -34.58 -5.30
CA PHE A 685 21.04 -33.96 -4.10
C PHE A 685 20.65 -32.49 -3.98
N GLN A 686 20.80 -31.67 -5.06
CA GLN A 686 20.46 -30.24 -5.04
C GLN A 686 18.98 -30.01 -4.80
N LEU A 687 18.10 -30.87 -5.31
CA LEU A 687 16.65 -30.77 -5.09
C LEU A 687 16.26 -31.14 -3.66
N ILE A 688 16.90 -32.15 -3.08
CA ILE A 688 16.71 -32.54 -1.68
C ILE A 688 17.25 -31.46 -0.73
N ASP A 689 18.44 -30.92 -1.01
CA ASP A 689 19.02 -29.82 -0.24
C ASP A 689 18.11 -28.60 -0.25
N LEU A 690 17.58 -28.22 -1.43
CA LEU A 690 16.62 -27.14 -1.58
C LEU A 690 15.36 -27.35 -0.74
N LEU A 691 14.78 -28.56 -0.76
CA LEU A 691 13.62 -28.91 0.02
C LEU A 691 13.91 -28.83 1.53
N VAL A 692 15.00 -29.45 1.96
CA VAL A 692 15.40 -29.46 3.38
C VAL A 692 15.75 -28.07 3.88
N ASP A 693 16.50 -27.29 3.10
CA ASP A 693 16.86 -25.91 3.42
C ASP A 693 15.62 -25.05 3.63
N THR A 694 14.62 -25.16 2.72
CA THR A 694 13.36 -24.42 2.80
C THR A 694 12.58 -24.78 4.07
N VAL A 695 12.40 -26.08 4.34
CA VAL A 695 11.68 -26.54 5.53
C VAL A 695 12.39 -26.17 6.82
N SER A 696 13.74 -26.22 6.85
CA SER A 696 14.54 -25.78 7.99
C SER A 696 14.35 -24.30 8.37
N LYS A 697 13.76 -23.53 7.46
CA LYS A 697 13.40 -22.11 7.62
C LYS A 697 11.89 -21.88 7.63
N GLY A 698 11.09 -22.94 7.87
CA GLY A 698 9.63 -22.90 8.02
C GLY A 698 8.84 -22.70 6.74
N GLY A 699 9.47 -22.84 5.56
CA GLY A 699 8.85 -22.62 4.26
C GLY A 699 8.32 -23.87 3.58
N ASN A 700 7.60 -23.65 2.48
CA ASN A 700 7.16 -24.68 1.54
C ASN A 700 8.01 -24.65 0.26
N THR A 701 8.22 -25.79 -0.37
CA THR A 701 8.95 -25.93 -1.63
C THR A 701 7.99 -26.33 -2.74
N LEU A 702 7.95 -25.54 -3.81
CA LEU A 702 7.18 -25.80 -5.02
C LEU A 702 8.16 -26.08 -6.18
N ILE A 703 8.33 -27.34 -6.55
CA ILE A 703 9.23 -27.74 -7.64
C ILE A 703 8.45 -27.73 -8.95
N ASN A 704 8.94 -26.94 -9.90
CA ASN A 704 8.34 -26.82 -11.22
C ASN A 704 8.81 -27.91 -12.17
N VAL A 705 7.84 -28.51 -12.85
CA VAL A 705 8.01 -29.40 -13.97
C VAL A 705 7.41 -28.78 -15.23
N ALA A 706 7.99 -29.09 -16.38
CA ALA A 706 7.57 -28.56 -17.66
C ALA A 706 7.34 -29.72 -18.65
N PRO A 707 6.08 -30.07 -18.93
CA PRO A 707 5.76 -31.08 -19.95
C PRO A 707 6.18 -30.64 -21.36
N THR A 708 6.53 -31.62 -22.20
CA THR A 708 6.79 -31.37 -23.63
C THR A 708 5.55 -30.83 -24.35
N GLY A 709 5.70 -30.33 -25.57
CA GLY A 709 4.57 -29.90 -26.40
C GLY A 709 3.53 -31.02 -26.65
N ARG A 710 3.90 -32.28 -26.50
CA ARG A 710 2.99 -33.44 -26.59
C ARG A 710 2.34 -33.82 -25.28
N GLY A 711 2.70 -33.16 -24.16
CA GLY A 711 2.03 -33.34 -22.86
C GLY A 711 2.66 -34.39 -21.94
N GLU A 712 3.85 -34.90 -22.22
CA GLU A 712 4.53 -35.87 -21.37
C GLU A 712 5.70 -35.23 -20.58
N PHE A 713 6.05 -35.81 -19.43
CA PHE A 713 7.30 -35.49 -18.77
C PHE A 713 8.44 -36.24 -19.42
N ASP A 714 9.47 -35.54 -19.85
CA ASP A 714 10.65 -36.16 -20.46
C ASP A 714 11.47 -36.98 -19.44
N GLY A 715 12.40 -37.78 -19.95
CA GLY A 715 13.25 -38.67 -19.12
C GLY A 715 14.05 -37.91 -18.08
N ARG A 716 14.46 -36.66 -18.37
CA ARG A 716 15.20 -35.79 -17.45
C ARG A 716 14.36 -35.42 -16.23
N THR A 717 13.08 -35.10 -16.43
CA THR A 717 12.11 -34.77 -15.40
C THR A 717 11.73 -36.02 -14.58
N THR A 718 11.40 -37.14 -15.27
CA THR A 718 10.94 -38.36 -14.60
C THR A 718 11.98 -38.96 -13.67
N THR A 719 13.26 -39.03 -14.12
CA THR A 719 14.38 -39.51 -13.28
C THR A 719 14.52 -38.75 -11.98
N ARG A 720 14.31 -37.44 -12.01
CA ARG A 720 14.40 -36.57 -10.81
C ARG A 720 13.22 -36.75 -9.87
N LEU A 721 12.01 -36.84 -10.41
CA LEU A 721 10.81 -37.12 -9.61
C LEU A 721 10.90 -38.50 -8.92
N GLU A 722 11.41 -39.52 -9.60
CA GLU A 722 11.66 -40.85 -9.03
C GLU A 722 12.70 -40.84 -7.92
N ALA A 723 13.79 -40.07 -8.09
CA ALA A 723 14.82 -39.92 -7.07
C ALA A 723 14.29 -39.22 -5.82
N LEU A 724 13.53 -38.12 -6.00
CA LEU A 724 12.84 -37.44 -4.91
C LEU A 724 11.87 -38.38 -4.18
N GLY A 725 11.12 -39.19 -4.95
CA GLY A 725 10.17 -40.16 -4.39
C GLY A 725 10.86 -41.26 -3.56
N ARG A 726 12.02 -41.78 -4.01
CA ARG A 726 12.81 -42.71 -3.20
C ARG A 726 13.23 -42.11 -1.87
N TRP A 727 13.76 -40.87 -1.91
CA TRP A 727 14.19 -40.18 -0.69
C TRP A 727 13.02 -39.84 0.25
N MET A 728 11.92 -39.33 -0.29
CA MET A 728 10.73 -38.97 0.49
C MET A 728 10.05 -40.17 1.15
N ARG A 729 10.04 -41.37 0.51
CA ARG A 729 9.54 -42.60 1.17
C ARG A 729 10.34 -42.96 2.42
N ALA A 730 11.64 -42.74 2.38
CA ALA A 730 12.53 -43.06 3.52
C ALA A 730 12.52 -41.92 4.59
N ASN A 731 12.46 -40.69 4.15
CA ASN A 731 12.76 -39.53 5.02
C ASN A 731 11.61 -38.49 5.12
N GLY A 732 10.43 -38.75 4.54
CA GLY A 732 9.34 -37.78 4.49
C GLY A 732 8.84 -37.33 5.88
N ALA A 733 9.00 -38.16 6.93
CA ALA A 733 8.68 -37.75 8.30
C ALA A 733 9.51 -36.53 8.79
N ALA A 734 10.67 -36.30 8.19
CA ALA A 734 11.51 -35.14 8.49
C ALA A 734 11.10 -33.85 7.71
N ILE A 735 10.07 -33.95 6.87
CA ILE A 735 9.57 -32.86 6.01
C ILE A 735 8.14 -32.48 6.38
N TYR A 736 7.20 -33.45 6.33
CA TYR A 736 5.78 -33.18 6.58
C TYR A 736 5.54 -32.80 8.04
N GLY A 737 4.76 -31.74 8.26
CA GLY A 737 4.48 -31.21 9.61
C GLY A 737 5.70 -30.61 10.32
N CYS A 738 6.88 -30.66 9.68
CA CYS A 738 8.10 -30.10 10.27
C CYS A 738 8.22 -28.59 9.98
N THR A 739 9.00 -27.92 10.82
CA THR A 739 9.30 -26.49 10.70
C THR A 739 10.76 -26.21 11.07
N ALA A 740 11.14 -24.94 11.17
CA ALA A 740 12.47 -24.55 11.69
C ALA A 740 12.67 -25.07 13.12
N ALA A 741 13.86 -25.54 13.40
CA ALA A 741 14.25 -25.86 14.76
C ALA A 741 14.31 -24.60 15.65
N PRO A 742 14.13 -24.72 16.98
CA PRO A 742 14.38 -23.62 17.91
C PRO A 742 15.78 -23.01 17.71
N GLU A 743 15.91 -21.70 17.77
CA GLU A 743 17.17 -20.98 17.50
C GLU A 743 18.33 -21.37 18.42
N SER A 744 18.02 -21.86 19.63
CA SER A 744 19.02 -22.37 20.59
C SER A 744 19.67 -23.70 20.15
N LEU A 745 19.10 -24.41 19.13
CA LEU A 745 19.66 -25.65 18.59
C LEU A 745 20.45 -25.34 17.31
N VAL A 746 21.74 -25.11 17.47
CA VAL A 746 22.62 -24.79 16.34
C VAL A 746 22.98 -26.06 15.58
N PRO A 747 22.71 -26.14 14.26
CA PRO A 747 23.06 -27.30 13.44
C PRO A 747 24.59 -27.48 13.39
N PRO A 748 25.10 -28.73 13.42
CA PRO A 748 26.51 -29.00 13.13
C PRO A 748 26.88 -28.50 11.71
N PRO A 749 28.18 -28.20 11.45
CA PRO A 749 28.61 -27.79 10.13
C PRO A 749 28.18 -28.78 9.03
N PHE A 750 27.80 -28.26 7.87
CA PHE A 750 27.33 -29.05 6.71
C PHE A 750 26.10 -29.92 7.01
N SER A 751 25.24 -29.47 7.92
CA SER A 751 23.97 -30.12 8.22
C SER A 751 22.84 -29.10 8.30
N ARG A 752 21.58 -29.59 8.34
CA ARG A 752 20.39 -28.78 8.55
C ARG A 752 19.49 -29.44 9.58
N LEU A 753 18.68 -28.64 10.26
CA LEU A 753 17.73 -29.12 11.25
C LEU A 753 16.31 -28.81 10.81
N THR A 754 15.45 -29.83 10.85
CA THR A 754 13.99 -29.66 10.82
C THR A 754 13.39 -30.17 12.12
N TYR A 755 12.29 -29.61 12.55
CA TYR A 755 11.68 -29.91 13.86
C TYR A 755 10.20 -30.25 13.70
N ASP A 756 9.80 -31.37 14.27
CA ASP A 756 8.39 -31.78 14.40
C ASP A 756 7.88 -31.34 15.78
N PRO A 757 7.06 -30.28 15.86
CA PRO A 757 6.55 -29.76 17.14
C PRO A 757 5.53 -30.70 17.79
N ALA A 758 4.80 -31.51 17.01
CA ALA A 758 3.78 -32.42 17.53
C ALA A 758 4.41 -33.57 18.33
N HIS A 759 5.52 -34.12 17.85
CA HIS A 759 6.21 -35.25 18.45
C HIS A 759 7.48 -34.85 19.25
N ARG A 760 7.81 -33.54 19.27
CA ARG A 760 9.06 -33.00 19.89
C ARG A 760 10.31 -33.69 19.36
N ARG A 761 10.31 -33.99 18.05
CA ARG A 761 11.39 -34.69 17.37
C ARG A 761 12.19 -33.75 16.48
N LEU A 762 13.49 -33.81 16.61
CA LEU A 762 14.45 -33.09 15.81
C LEU A 762 14.98 -34.04 14.71
N TYR A 763 15.08 -33.54 13.50
CA TYR A 763 15.70 -34.28 12.39
C TYR A 763 16.95 -33.54 11.93
N LEU A 764 18.07 -34.26 11.94
CA LEU A 764 19.36 -33.77 11.51
C LEU A 764 19.69 -34.35 10.13
N HIS A 765 19.71 -33.49 9.13
CA HIS A 765 19.98 -33.81 7.72
C HIS A 765 21.48 -33.63 7.46
N LEU A 766 22.17 -34.70 7.03
CA LEU A 766 23.62 -34.69 6.78
C LEU A 766 23.90 -34.37 5.31
N MET A 767 24.25 -33.10 5.01
CA MET A 767 24.67 -32.67 3.67
C MET A 767 26.05 -33.23 3.30
N THR A 768 26.86 -33.47 4.31
CA THR A 768 28.14 -34.17 4.21
C THR A 768 28.18 -35.25 5.29
N TYR A 769 28.66 -36.48 4.94
CA TYR A 769 28.72 -37.54 5.92
C TYR A 769 30.10 -37.53 6.65
N PRO A 770 30.16 -37.20 7.95
CA PRO A 770 31.39 -37.11 8.69
C PRO A 770 31.89 -38.52 9.10
N TYR A 771 33.19 -38.72 9.14
CA TYR A 771 33.76 -40.02 9.53
C TYR A 771 33.60 -40.27 11.04
N ARG A 772 32.83 -41.30 11.37
CA ARG A 772 32.62 -41.88 12.71
C ARG A 772 32.07 -40.95 13.77
N ARG A 773 32.30 -39.64 13.78
CA ARG A 773 31.90 -38.77 14.88
C ARG A 773 31.36 -37.44 14.39
N LEU A 774 30.14 -37.12 14.81
CA LEU A 774 29.51 -35.84 14.54
C LEU A 774 29.38 -35.06 15.84
N PRO A 775 30.17 -34.01 16.07
CA PRO A 775 29.98 -33.12 17.21
C PRO A 775 28.61 -32.41 17.13
N VAL A 776 27.85 -32.45 18.22
CA VAL A 776 26.51 -31.83 18.31
C VAL A 776 26.42 -31.09 19.64
N ALA A 777 26.32 -29.78 19.61
CA ALA A 777 26.32 -28.92 20.80
C ALA A 777 25.17 -29.23 21.79
N PHE A 778 24.11 -29.84 21.33
CA PHE A 778 22.93 -30.23 22.12
C PHE A 778 22.82 -31.76 22.29
N ALA A 779 23.91 -32.50 22.15
CA ALA A 779 23.92 -33.98 22.26
C ALA A 779 23.40 -34.49 23.63
N ASP A 780 23.62 -33.75 24.71
CA ASP A 780 23.12 -34.02 26.06
C ASP A 780 21.58 -33.93 26.19
N ARG A 781 20.93 -33.26 25.26
CA ARG A 781 19.45 -33.16 25.18
C ARG A 781 18.83 -34.28 24.37
N ILE A 782 19.62 -35.10 23.66
CA ILE A 782 19.13 -36.19 22.83
C ILE A 782 19.01 -37.44 23.70
N ARG A 783 17.79 -37.93 23.88
CA ARG A 783 17.53 -39.16 24.63
C ARG A 783 17.76 -40.39 23.79
N PHE A 784 17.43 -40.33 22.49
CA PHE A 784 17.55 -41.42 21.54
C PHE A 784 17.79 -40.88 20.13
N ALA A 785 18.64 -41.55 19.39
CA ALA A 785 18.93 -41.17 17.98
C ALA A 785 18.97 -42.41 17.09
N ARG A 786 18.43 -42.30 15.87
CA ARG A 786 18.43 -43.34 14.85
C ARG A 786 18.46 -42.77 13.46
N PHE A 787 18.98 -43.50 12.51
CA PHE A 787 18.75 -43.18 11.10
C PHE A 787 17.27 -43.34 10.75
N LEU A 788 16.73 -42.41 9.93
CA LEU A 788 15.33 -42.44 9.57
C LEU A 788 15.01 -43.47 8.49
N HIS A 789 15.96 -43.69 7.55
CA HIS A 789 15.78 -44.57 6.36
C HIS A 789 15.70 -46.07 6.69
N ASP A 790 16.37 -46.55 7.74
CA ASP A 790 16.44 -47.96 8.11
C ASP A 790 16.18 -48.25 9.60
N GLY A 791 16.05 -47.20 10.42
CA GLY A 791 15.80 -47.31 11.85
C GLY A 791 17.01 -47.69 12.69
N SER A 792 18.22 -47.84 12.13
CA SER A 792 19.42 -48.21 12.87
C SER A 792 19.78 -47.17 13.92
N GLU A 793 20.05 -47.65 15.13
CA GLU A 793 20.37 -46.83 16.31
C GLU A 793 21.73 -46.12 16.15
N ILE A 794 21.81 -44.91 16.65
CA ILE A 794 23.03 -44.11 16.68
C ILE A 794 23.41 -43.88 18.12
N SER A 795 24.63 -44.29 18.48
CA SER A 795 25.12 -44.12 19.85
C SER A 795 25.39 -42.63 20.13
N ILE A 796 24.98 -42.21 21.31
CA ILE A 796 25.19 -40.85 21.82
C ILE A 796 26.32 -40.87 22.83
N THR A 797 27.33 -40.02 22.62
CA THR A 797 28.42 -39.79 23.56
C THR A 797 28.39 -38.32 24.00
N LYS A 798 29.17 -37.99 25.07
CA LYS A 798 29.24 -36.59 25.50
C LYS A 798 29.68 -35.67 24.36
N GLY A 799 28.76 -34.80 23.97
CA GLY A 799 28.97 -33.79 22.92
C GLY A 799 28.95 -34.30 21.44
N ALA A 800 28.60 -35.59 21.18
CA ALA A 800 28.61 -36.08 19.81
C ALA A 800 27.70 -37.30 19.57
N LEU A 801 27.30 -37.47 18.30
CA LEU A 801 26.75 -38.72 17.73
C LEU A 801 27.86 -39.56 17.12
N VAL A 802 27.82 -40.89 17.33
CA VAL A 802 28.78 -41.84 16.78
C VAL A 802 28.16 -42.53 15.57
N LEU A 803 28.63 -42.20 14.40
CA LEU A 803 28.10 -42.67 13.14
C LEU A 803 28.80 -43.96 12.66
N PRO A 804 28.14 -44.85 11.93
CA PRO A 804 28.79 -45.97 11.22
C PRO A 804 29.94 -45.47 10.34
N PRO A 805 31.01 -46.24 10.15
CA PRO A 805 32.15 -45.85 9.32
C PRO A 805 31.75 -45.78 7.83
N THR A 806 30.77 -46.56 7.43
CA THR A 806 30.25 -46.57 6.03
C THR A 806 29.07 -45.65 5.93
N ARG A 807 29.13 -44.72 4.94
CA ARG A 807 27.99 -43.86 4.61
C ARG A 807 26.80 -44.70 4.14
N PRO A 808 25.59 -44.49 4.66
CA PRO A 808 24.40 -45.13 4.08
C PRO A 808 24.22 -44.82 2.60
N ASP A 809 23.71 -45.77 1.87
CA ASP A 809 23.40 -45.60 0.41
C ASP A 809 22.05 -44.86 0.25
N VAL A 810 22.01 -43.63 0.78
CA VAL A 810 20.90 -42.69 0.72
C VAL A 810 21.44 -41.29 0.47
N GLU A 811 20.83 -40.58 -0.48
CA GLU A 811 21.07 -39.13 -0.59
C GLU A 811 20.65 -38.42 0.70
N VAL A 812 21.49 -37.52 1.23
CA VAL A 812 21.22 -36.77 2.44
C VAL A 812 20.63 -37.65 3.56
N PRO A 813 21.47 -38.49 4.23
CA PRO A 813 21.01 -39.29 5.38
C PRO A 813 20.41 -38.43 6.48
N VAL A 814 19.31 -38.88 7.10
CA VAL A 814 18.60 -38.16 8.13
C VAL A 814 18.64 -38.91 9.46
N ILE A 815 19.02 -38.21 10.52
CA ILE A 815 19.01 -38.75 11.88
C ILE A 815 17.81 -38.17 12.63
N ALA A 816 16.92 -39.02 13.08
CA ALA A 816 15.83 -38.65 13.98
C ALA A 816 16.35 -38.64 15.42
N CYS A 817 16.18 -37.54 16.13
CA CYS A 817 16.59 -37.34 17.51
C CYS A 817 15.38 -37.04 18.40
N ASP A 818 15.10 -37.93 19.35
CA ASP A 818 14.08 -37.67 20.36
C ASP A 818 14.71 -36.83 21.48
N LEU A 819 14.17 -35.65 21.77
CA LEU A 819 14.68 -34.71 22.73
C LEU A 819 14.12 -34.99 24.14
N SER A 820 14.98 -34.93 25.15
CA SER A 820 14.61 -35.06 26.59
C SER A 820 13.86 -33.83 27.09
N SER A 821 14.24 -32.64 26.62
CA SER A 821 13.61 -31.35 26.95
C SER A 821 13.69 -30.41 25.74
N LEU A 822 12.68 -29.54 25.58
CA LEU A 822 12.77 -28.38 24.68
C LEU A 822 13.60 -27.30 25.39
N PRO A 823 14.39 -26.52 24.62
CA PRO A 823 15.08 -25.37 25.16
C PRO A 823 14.13 -24.29 25.65
#